data_348db682851b9b3a50962d87c293dc9d
#
_entry.id   348db682851b9b3a50962d87c293dc9d
#
_cell.length_a   1.000
_cell.length_b   1.000
_cell.length_c   1.000
_cell.angle_alpha   90.00
_cell.angle_beta   90.00
_cell.angle_gamma   90.00
#
_symmetry.space_group_name_H-M   'P 1'
#
loop_
_entity.id
_entity.type
_entity.pdbx_description
1 polymer ?
#
loop_
_entity_poly.entity_id
_entity_poly.type
_entity_poly.pdbx_seq_one_letter_code
_entity_poly.pdbx_strand_id
1 'polypeptide(L)'
;MPAVKLLIKHLYVVLGAILSAGTATHAAPDQMNKARIAFVVMVRNAMEERDAALLIDSLHAFAGDAATSPIYVVLPDPLNTPGTLLKAKGARTVDLDLDTRFRGYPFADKVQACARAEELAEKKTDVLVWINTESLVVAPLRELDLAPGQAAAFRPVHIQNVGLSFGAAPDPFWAGIYKATGLTVDRAFPIESLVGSRKIHAYFNSGFFAVRPERGIMRAWKESFEKLVLDQEFQTVACSDDAHKIFLHQAVLSALAARLRREQIRMLPPSYSYPVNLHDKISPDQRARNLNGLVHMLSSETLRDGLWMDTLSVEEPLRTWLRKRLQGEPLPVARGIFRAEGSSNSYLVETADGNVLIDAGSAGGPESSLVRVNTKPVMAVLLTHGHADHVVEVPAWRAKDVPVVAQSEYAELQDYQRRLAGFLNPRFAVQFGGPSPFRDATGGGPGDKDGPSVFYSDTYTTDIGGIHFEAFHVGGETPDQSVIWARDRKAVFIGDNFYTSFPNLYTLRGTKPRWALDYVKALNKALDLHPDVLLPGHGVPIVGAAEVARQLTRYRDAILYVHDATVRGMNQGKDVWTLMREIKLPAELEVGESFGTVSWAVRGIYEGYAGWFDGNAANMYPQPAGLIYPELVRLAGSDAIGRRALELAKNGDALGALRLSDVVLGAEPSHPIALNARLAALKLLRKKSVNGIEARWLDHSIRLTESALGAMSAQAK
;
A
#
# COMPACT_ATOMS: atom_id res chain seq x y z
N MET A 1 59.49 9.69 -26.27
CA MET A 1 60.38 10.28 -25.24
C MET A 1 60.20 9.49 -23.95
N PRO A 2 61.23 8.81 -23.47
CA PRO A 2 61.18 7.96 -22.32
C PRO A 2 61.84 8.62 -21.11
N ALA A 3 61.10 9.08 -20.10
CA ALA A 3 61.69 9.63 -18.88
C ALA A 3 60.75 9.63 -17.65
N VAL A 4 59.81 8.67 -17.55
CA VAL A 4 58.91 8.55 -16.33
C VAL A 4 58.78 7.11 -15.86
N LYS A 5 59.61 6.16 -16.32
CA LYS A 5 59.54 4.74 -15.87
C LYS A 5 60.68 4.30 -14.94
N LEU A 6 61.42 5.22 -14.34
CA LEU A 6 62.59 4.82 -13.51
C LEU A 6 62.53 5.31 -12.03
N LEU A 7 61.38 5.70 -11.49
CA LEU A 7 61.30 6.21 -10.12
C LEU A 7 60.38 5.39 -9.17
N ILE A 8 59.92 4.22 -9.59
CA ILE A 8 59.01 3.37 -8.73
C ILE A 8 59.68 2.03 -8.36
N LYS A 9 60.94 1.80 -8.67
CA LYS A 9 61.65 0.53 -8.35
C LYS A 9 62.64 0.61 -7.20
N HIS A 10 62.79 1.75 -6.50
CA HIS A 10 63.80 1.90 -5.45
C HIS A 10 63.24 2.23 -4.05
N LEU A 11 61.93 2.02 -3.81
CA LEU A 11 61.33 2.26 -2.49
C LEU A 11 60.89 0.99 -1.75
N TYR A 12 61.32 -0.20 -2.19
CA TYR A 12 60.97 -1.47 -1.54
C TYR A 12 62.14 -2.29 -1.00
N VAL A 13 63.36 -1.72 -0.85
CA VAL A 13 64.56 -2.46 -0.38
C VAL A 13 65.21 -1.90 0.90
N VAL A 14 64.66 -0.88 1.54
CA VAL A 14 65.29 -0.28 2.75
C VAL A 14 64.43 -0.40 4.06
N LEU A 15 63.43 -1.26 4.10
CA LEU A 15 62.68 -1.52 5.33
C LEU A 15 62.71 -2.98 5.79
N GLY A 16 63.80 -3.68 5.53
CA GLY A 16 63.96 -5.10 5.85
C GLY A 16 65.22 -5.44 6.63
N ALA A 17 65.66 -4.61 7.58
CA ALA A 17 66.76 -5.03 8.51
C ALA A 17 66.81 -4.02 9.67
N ILE A 18 66.06 -4.22 10.72
CA ILE A 18 66.30 -3.93 12.13
C ILE A 18 65.01 -4.32 12.86
N LEU A 19 65.05 -5.50 13.50
CA LEU A 19 64.32 -5.85 14.74
C LEU A 19 64.34 -7.38 14.94
N SER A 20 65.50 -7.85 15.29
CA SER A 20 65.64 -9.10 16.01
C SER A 20 66.13 -8.78 17.41
N ALA A 21 65.26 -8.69 18.38
CA ALA A 21 65.47 -9.04 19.77
C ALA A 21 64.29 -8.55 20.62
N GLY A 22 63.52 -9.46 21.19
CA GLY A 22 62.49 -9.12 22.14
C GLY A 22 61.28 -10.06 22.04
N THR A 23 61.43 -11.30 22.56
CA THR A 23 60.31 -12.20 22.81
C THR A 23 59.44 -11.62 23.91
N ALA A 24 58.36 -10.92 23.50
CA ALA A 24 57.17 -10.72 24.34
C ALA A 24 56.02 -11.35 23.58
N THR A 25 55.54 -12.47 24.09
CA THR A 25 54.30 -13.11 23.62
C THR A 25 53.13 -12.16 23.86
N HIS A 26 52.83 -11.29 22.91
CA HIS A 26 51.53 -10.69 22.83
C HIS A 26 50.60 -11.72 22.20
N ALA A 27 49.69 -12.26 23.03
CA ALA A 27 48.51 -12.98 22.54
C ALA A 27 47.84 -12.12 21.47
N ALA A 28 47.63 -12.69 20.28
CA ALA A 28 46.81 -12.10 19.26
C ALA A 28 45.48 -11.73 19.89
N PRO A 29 44.87 -10.56 19.57
CA PRO A 29 43.53 -10.25 20.04
C PRO A 29 42.61 -11.38 19.55
N ASP A 30 41.94 -11.99 20.52
CA ASP A 30 40.90 -13.00 20.34
C ASP A 30 40.06 -12.57 19.14
N GLN A 31 40.08 -13.33 18.06
CA GLN A 31 39.07 -13.22 17.01
C GLN A 31 37.77 -13.63 17.69
N MET A 32 37.05 -12.66 18.26
CA MET A 32 35.69 -12.87 18.75
C MET A 32 34.93 -13.51 17.63
N ASN A 33 34.53 -14.75 17.81
CA ASN A 33 33.81 -15.55 16.85
C ASN A 33 32.51 -14.79 16.55
N LYS A 34 32.41 -14.18 15.33
CA LYS A 34 31.26 -13.34 14.94
C LYS A 34 29.98 -14.15 15.06
N ALA A 35 28.98 -13.62 15.73
CA ALA A 35 27.69 -14.28 15.91
C ALA A 35 27.08 -14.65 14.53
N ARG A 36 26.64 -15.90 14.38
CA ARG A 36 25.96 -16.40 13.20
C ARG A 36 24.52 -15.90 13.22
N ILE A 37 24.22 -14.87 12.41
CA ILE A 37 22.90 -14.28 12.27
C ILE A 37 22.14 -14.97 11.14
N ALA A 38 20.81 -15.15 11.29
CA ALA A 38 19.89 -15.50 10.20
C ALA A 38 18.64 -14.64 10.27
N PHE A 39 18.09 -14.29 9.10
CA PHE A 39 16.86 -13.52 8.96
C PHE A 39 15.68 -14.42 8.62
N VAL A 40 14.50 -14.05 9.10
CA VAL A 40 13.24 -14.71 8.79
C VAL A 40 12.21 -13.69 8.35
N VAL A 41 11.58 -14.00 7.22
CA VAL A 41 10.51 -13.22 6.61
C VAL A 41 9.36 -14.19 6.32
N MET A 42 8.12 -13.75 6.38
CA MET A 42 6.97 -14.54 5.91
C MET A 42 6.33 -13.84 4.73
N VAL A 43 5.90 -14.61 3.73
CA VAL A 43 5.31 -14.10 2.48
C VAL A 43 4.03 -14.89 2.17
N ARG A 44 2.89 -14.19 2.12
CA ARG A 44 1.56 -14.78 1.93
C ARG A 44 1.06 -14.70 0.50
N ASN A 45 1.54 -13.70 -0.25
CA ASN A 45 1.02 -13.37 -1.58
C ASN A 45 2.10 -12.70 -2.44
N ALA A 46 1.79 -12.50 -3.72
CA ALA A 46 2.71 -11.91 -4.69
C ALA A 46 3.13 -10.46 -4.36
N MET A 47 2.30 -9.69 -3.66
CA MET A 47 2.66 -8.33 -3.24
C MET A 47 3.71 -8.38 -2.13
N GLU A 48 3.48 -9.20 -1.10
CA GLU A 48 4.48 -9.42 -0.04
C GLU A 48 5.77 -10.06 -0.57
N GLU A 49 5.70 -10.90 -1.63
CA GLU A 49 6.90 -11.44 -2.29
C GLU A 49 7.77 -10.34 -2.88
N ARG A 50 7.16 -9.35 -3.50
CA ARG A 50 7.88 -8.17 -4.04
C ARG A 50 8.48 -7.29 -2.94
N ASP A 51 7.74 -7.07 -1.86
CA ASP A 51 8.24 -6.30 -0.72
C ASP A 51 9.40 -7.03 -0.04
N ALA A 52 9.28 -8.34 0.16
CA ALA A 52 10.36 -9.17 0.64
C ALA A 52 11.60 -9.14 -0.28
N ALA A 53 11.41 -9.11 -1.60
CA ALA A 53 12.51 -8.97 -2.56
C ALA A 53 13.27 -7.64 -2.40
N LEU A 54 12.55 -6.54 -2.20
CA LEU A 54 13.14 -5.23 -1.91
C LEU A 54 13.86 -5.21 -0.56
N LEU A 55 13.25 -5.82 0.47
CA LEU A 55 13.88 -5.99 1.77
C LEU A 55 15.19 -6.80 1.67
N ILE A 56 15.19 -7.92 0.93
CA ILE A 56 16.40 -8.74 0.68
C ILE A 56 17.49 -7.92 0.00
N ASP A 57 17.15 -7.14 -1.03
CA ASP A 57 18.11 -6.25 -1.69
C ASP A 57 18.69 -5.21 -0.71
N SER A 58 17.86 -4.69 0.20
CA SER A 58 18.30 -3.73 1.20
C SER A 58 19.23 -4.39 2.27
N LEU A 59 18.92 -5.62 2.67
CA LEU A 59 19.79 -6.41 3.56
C LEU A 59 21.16 -6.62 2.92
N HIS A 60 21.20 -7.08 1.67
CA HIS A 60 22.47 -7.30 0.95
C HIS A 60 23.26 -5.99 0.76
N ALA A 61 22.57 -4.85 0.56
CA ALA A 61 23.24 -3.58 0.31
C ALA A 61 23.72 -2.87 1.59
N PHE A 62 22.98 -2.96 2.70
CA PHE A 62 23.16 -2.05 3.83
C PHE A 62 23.33 -2.74 5.19
N ALA A 63 23.05 -4.04 5.35
CA ALA A 63 23.13 -4.70 6.65
C ALA A 63 24.55 -4.83 7.23
N GLY A 64 25.56 -4.39 6.50
CA GLY A 64 26.96 -4.46 6.94
C GLY A 64 27.45 -5.91 7.04
N ASP A 65 27.99 -6.30 8.18
CA ASP A 65 28.48 -7.66 8.41
C ASP A 65 27.39 -8.74 8.31
N ALA A 66 26.13 -8.39 8.48
CA ALA A 66 24.99 -9.29 8.34
C ALA A 66 24.47 -9.41 6.88
N ALA A 67 25.07 -8.70 5.92
CA ALA A 67 24.61 -8.69 4.51
C ALA A 67 24.68 -10.07 3.82
N THR A 68 25.53 -10.96 4.27
CA THR A 68 25.68 -12.33 3.74
C THR A 68 24.99 -13.39 4.58
N SER A 69 24.27 -12.99 5.61
CA SER A 69 23.54 -13.90 6.49
C SER A 69 22.42 -14.64 5.75
N PRO A 70 22.16 -15.92 6.08
CA PRO A 70 21.07 -16.66 5.44
C PRO A 70 19.71 -16.01 5.73
N ILE A 71 18.86 -15.96 4.69
CA ILE A 71 17.51 -15.44 4.77
C ILE A 71 16.53 -16.59 4.54
N TYR A 72 15.69 -16.88 5.51
CA TYR A 72 14.62 -17.86 5.44
C TYR A 72 13.30 -17.15 5.13
N VAL A 73 12.62 -17.63 4.09
CA VAL A 73 11.29 -17.11 3.70
C VAL A 73 10.26 -18.20 3.97
N VAL A 74 9.40 -17.95 4.93
CA VAL A 74 8.32 -18.87 5.28
C VAL A 74 7.12 -18.60 4.39
N LEU A 75 6.60 -19.65 3.74
CA LEU A 75 5.49 -19.61 2.78
C LEU A 75 4.28 -20.37 3.36
N PRO A 76 3.25 -19.66 3.84
CA PRO A 76 2.01 -20.30 4.32
C PRO A 76 1.16 -20.91 3.21
N ASP A 77 1.33 -20.41 1.96
CA ASP A 77 0.65 -20.91 0.77
C ASP A 77 1.65 -21.07 -0.40
N PRO A 78 2.48 -22.12 -0.37
CA PRO A 78 3.53 -22.31 -1.37
C PRO A 78 2.99 -22.66 -2.78
N LEU A 79 1.73 -23.06 -2.91
CA LEU A 79 1.12 -23.34 -4.21
C LEU A 79 0.79 -22.05 -4.97
N ASN A 80 0.28 -21.04 -4.28
CA ASN A 80 -0.06 -19.74 -4.88
C ASN A 80 1.10 -18.73 -4.81
N THR A 81 2.05 -18.95 -3.91
CA THR A 81 3.23 -18.07 -3.75
C THR A 81 4.49 -18.93 -3.63
N PRO A 82 5.06 -19.39 -4.76
CA PRO A 82 6.18 -20.35 -4.75
C PRO A 82 7.53 -19.74 -4.35
N GLY A 83 7.60 -18.44 -4.11
CA GLY A 83 8.82 -17.72 -3.70
C GLY A 83 9.94 -17.75 -4.74
N THR A 84 9.61 -17.84 -6.03
CA THR A 84 10.58 -17.98 -7.12
C THR A 84 11.51 -16.77 -7.20
N LEU A 85 10.95 -15.55 -7.09
CA LEU A 85 11.71 -14.31 -7.07
C LEU A 85 12.72 -14.28 -5.91
N LEU A 86 12.31 -14.75 -4.73
CA LEU A 86 13.12 -14.72 -3.53
C LEU A 86 14.25 -15.76 -3.56
N LYS A 87 13.98 -16.95 -4.14
CA LYS A 87 15.00 -17.97 -4.41
C LYS A 87 16.09 -17.43 -5.36
N ALA A 88 15.71 -16.68 -6.39
CA ALA A 88 16.63 -16.03 -7.30
C ALA A 88 17.53 -14.99 -6.61
N LYS A 89 17.07 -14.40 -5.50
CA LYS A 89 17.84 -13.48 -4.64
C LYS A 89 18.62 -14.19 -3.51
N GLY A 90 18.72 -15.52 -3.54
CA GLY A 90 19.49 -16.31 -2.59
C GLY A 90 18.76 -16.68 -1.28
N ALA A 91 17.47 -16.41 -1.18
CA ALA A 91 16.69 -16.79 -0.02
C ALA A 91 16.35 -18.29 -0.01
N ARG A 92 16.19 -18.85 1.17
CA ARG A 92 15.79 -20.23 1.42
C ARG A 92 14.33 -20.29 1.79
N THR A 93 13.48 -20.83 0.91
CA THR A 93 12.06 -20.98 1.19
C THR A 93 11.78 -22.13 2.14
N VAL A 94 10.83 -21.96 3.03
CA VAL A 94 10.35 -22.93 4.01
C VAL A 94 8.82 -22.97 3.92
N ASP A 95 8.29 -24.10 3.51
CA ASP A 95 6.85 -24.30 3.48
C ASP A 95 6.33 -24.43 4.91
N LEU A 96 5.18 -23.79 5.17
CA LEU A 96 4.51 -23.82 6.46
C LEU A 96 3.15 -24.49 6.31
N ASP A 97 2.99 -25.61 6.98
CA ASP A 97 1.66 -26.24 7.13
C ASP A 97 0.94 -25.55 8.29
N LEU A 98 -0.03 -24.72 7.93
CA LEU A 98 -0.83 -23.97 8.90
C LEU A 98 -1.86 -24.87 9.56
N ASP A 99 -1.86 -24.92 10.88
CA ASP A 99 -2.90 -25.59 11.65
C ASP A 99 -4.26 -24.91 11.37
N THR A 100 -5.17 -25.69 10.77
CA THR A 100 -6.49 -25.24 10.31
C THR A 100 -7.35 -24.66 11.43
N ARG A 101 -7.12 -25.04 12.68
CA ARG A 101 -7.84 -24.53 13.86
C ARG A 101 -7.63 -23.04 14.08
N PHE A 102 -6.52 -22.49 13.61
CA PHE A 102 -6.14 -21.08 13.77
C PHE A 102 -6.28 -20.27 12.48
N ARG A 103 -6.74 -20.92 11.39
CA ARG A 103 -6.94 -20.24 10.10
C ARG A 103 -7.95 -19.12 10.25
N GLY A 104 -7.57 -17.93 9.82
CA GLY A 104 -8.39 -16.72 9.92
C GLY A 104 -8.29 -15.95 11.25
N TYR A 105 -7.58 -16.48 12.26
CA TYR A 105 -7.28 -15.67 13.44
C TYR A 105 -6.11 -14.71 13.15
N PRO A 106 -6.22 -13.41 13.51
CA PRO A 106 -5.21 -12.41 13.17
C PRO A 106 -3.82 -12.81 13.62
N PHE A 107 -2.86 -12.81 12.67
CA PHE A 107 -1.44 -13.11 12.89
C PHE A 107 -1.10 -14.51 13.43
N ALA A 108 -2.01 -15.47 13.41
CA ALA A 108 -1.72 -16.85 13.79
C ALA A 108 -0.65 -17.49 12.89
N ASP A 109 -0.71 -17.22 11.60
CA ASP A 109 0.29 -17.62 10.61
C ASP A 109 1.70 -17.09 10.93
N LYS A 110 1.81 -15.83 11.33
CA LYS A 110 3.07 -15.21 11.76
C LYS A 110 3.64 -15.91 12.99
N VAL A 111 2.81 -16.18 13.98
CA VAL A 111 3.25 -16.84 15.23
C VAL A 111 3.75 -18.25 14.92
N GLN A 112 3.06 -19.01 14.07
CA GLN A 112 3.48 -20.34 13.65
C GLN A 112 4.77 -20.30 12.81
N ALA A 113 4.88 -19.32 11.90
CA ALA A 113 6.08 -19.11 11.09
C ALA A 113 7.32 -18.82 11.93
N CYS A 114 7.19 -17.97 12.95
CA CYS A 114 8.27 -17.66 13.88
C CYS A 114 8.74 -18.90 14.65
N ALA A 115 7.81 -19.69 15.18
CA ALA A 115 8.13 -20.91 15.89
C ALA A 115 8.86 -21.94 14.99
N ARG A 116 8.35 -22.11 13.75
CA ARG A 116 8.96 -22.99 12.75
C ARG A 116 10.38 -22.56 12.39
N ALA A 117 10.58 -21.25 12.22
CA ALA A 117 11.90 -20.70 11.94
C ALA A 117 12.88 -20.90 13.09
N GLU A 118 12.44 -20.76 14.34
CA GLU A 118 13.28 -21.00 15.53
C GLU A 118 13.71 -22.48 15.62
N GLU A 119 12.82 -23.41 15.34
CA GLU A 119 13.15 -24.86 15.25
C GLU A 119 14.25 -25.13 14.23
N LEU A 120 14.14 -24.55 13.03
CA LEU A 120 15.10 -24.74 11.94
C LEU A 120 16.45 -24.08 12.21
N ALA A 121 16.47 -22.98 12.97
CA ALA A 121 17.64 -22.22 13.30
C ALA A 121 18.41 -22.77 14.50
N GLU A 122 17.77 -23.56 15.36
CA GLU A 122 18.39 -24.12 16.55
C GLU A 122 19.69 -24.87 16.20
N LYS A 123 20.76 -24.60 16.96
CA LYS A 123 22.12 -25.14 16.75
C LYS A 123 22.85 -24.68 15.48
N LYS A 124 22.17 -23.94 14.55
CA LYS A 124 22.75 -23.47 13.30
C LYS A 124 23.04 -21.98 13.32
N THR A 125 22.36 -21.24 14.19
CA THR A 125 22.31 -19.78 14.22
C THR A 125 22.38 -19.32 15.67
N ASP A 126 23.16 -18.29 15.93
CA ASP A 126 23.31 -17.73 17.28
C ASP A 126 22.25 -16.64 17.54
N VAL A 127 21.83 -15.94 16.49
CA VAL A 127 20.80 -14.90 16.56
C VAL A 127 19.85 -15.05 15.37
N LEU A 128 18.56 -15.26 15.65
CA LEU A 128 17.49 -15.30 14.65
C LEU A 128 16.70 -13.98 14.67
N VAL A 129 16.57 -13.35 13.52
CA VAL A 129 15.95 -12.03 13.38
C VAL A 129 14.68 -12.14 12.57
N TRP A 130 13.55 -11.76 13.16
CA TRP A 130 12.30 -11.58 12.44
C TRP A 130 12.21 -10.18 11.84
N ILE A 131 11.85 -10.08 10.55
CA ILE A 131 11.61 -8.81 9.86
C ILE A 131 10.32 -8.93 9.04
N ASN A 132 9.42 -7.96 9.20
CA ASN A 132 8.25 -7.83 8.35
C ASN A 132 8.63 -7.41 6.92
N THR A 133 7.84 -7.83 5.93
CA THR A 133 8.10 -7.57 4.49
C THR A 133 8.05 -6.09 4.12
N GLU A 134 7.13 -5.34 4.71
CA GLU A 134 6.93 -3.91 4.46
C GLU A 134 7.97 -3.02 5.17
N SER A 135 9.24 -3.39 5.08
CA SER A 135 10.33 -2.69 5.75
C SER A 135 11.62 -2.67 4.93
N LEU A 136 12.55 -1.80 5.29
CA LEU A 136 13.87 -1.68 4.67
C LEU A 136 14.96 -1.55 5.73
N VAL A 137 16.09 -2.18 5.48
CA VAL A 137 17.36 -1.93 6.17
C VAL A 137 18.14 -0.89 5.37
N VAL A 138 18.57 0.20 6.01
CA VAL A 138 19.24 1.33 5.33
C VAL A 138 20.61 1.66 5.89
N ALA A 139 21.03 0.95 6.96
CA ALA A 139 22.36 1.05 7.56
C ALA A 139 22.74 -0.26 8.27
N PRO A 140 24.02 -0.45 8.67
CA PRO A 140 24.49 -1.68 9.32
C PRO A 140 23.76 -2.03 10.61
N LEU A 141 23.38 -3.30 10.76
CA LEU A 141 22.59 -3.86 11.86
C LEU A 141 23.46 -4.19 13.11
N ARG A 142 24.16 -3.21 13.65
CA ARG A 142 25.15 -3.39 14.72
C ARG A 142 24.53 -3.86 16.06
N GLU A 143 23.27 -3.50 16.32
CA GLU A 143 22.58 -3.86 17.58
C GLU A 143 22.14 -5.34 17.64
N LEU A 144 22.34 -6.10 16.57
CA LEU A 144 22.07 -7.54 16.54
C LEU A 144 23.23 -8.39 17.10
N ASP A 145 24.37 -7.79 17.38
CA ASP A 145 25.47 -8.45 18.09
C ASP A 145 25.14 -8.54 19.60
N LEU A 146 24.36 -9.57 19.95
CA LEU A 146 23.92 -9.78 21.33
C LEU A 146 25.10 -10.19 22.23
N ALA A 147 25.39 -9.38 23.23
CA ALA A 147 26.45 -9.66 24.22
C ALA A 147 26.22 -11.00 24.95
N PRO A 148 27.27 -11.61 25.53
CA PRO A 148 27.10 -12.75 26.41
C PRO A 148 26.08 -12.47 27.52
N GLY A 149 25.12 -13.39 27.68
CA GLY A 149 24.02 -13.23 28.65
C GLY A 149 22.77 -12.54 28.12
N GLN A 150 22.84 -11.82 26.99
CA GLN A 150 21.62 -11.30 26.32
C GLN A 150 20.93 -12.42 25.55
N ALA A 151 19.59 -12.49 25.67
CA ALA A 151 18.73 -13.51 25.07
C ALA A 151 17.96 -13.00 23.86
N ALA A 152 17.70 -11.68 23.81
CA ALA A 152 16.89 -11.08 22.77
C ALA A 152 17.17 -9.59 22.59
N ALA A 153 16.74 -9.04 21.43
CA ALA A 153 16.67 -7.61 21.15
C ALA A 153 15.26 -7.24 20.71
N PHE A 154 14.69 -6.22 21.35
CA PHE A 154 13.35 -5.75 21.09
C PHE A 154 13.28 -4.24 21.00
N ARG A 155 12.34 -3.74 20.18
CA ARG A 155 11.97 -2.34 20.10
C ARG A 155 10.68 -2.10 20.90
N PRO A 156 10.59 -1.11 21.81
CA PRO A 156 9.33 -0.67 22.38
C PRO A 156 8.30 -0.34 21.29
N VAL A 157 7.02 -0.50 21.59
CA VAL A 157 5.94 -0.18 20.65
C VAL A 157 5.95 1.28 20.21
N HIS A 158 5.41 1.52 19.03
CA HIS A 158 5.28 2.87 18.51
C HIS A 158 4.14 3.65 19.21
N ILE A 159 3.01 2.99 19.43
CA ILE A 159 1.81 3.53 20.08
C ILE A 159 1.38 2.55 21.18
N GLN A 160 0.75 3.04 22.24
CA GLN A 160 0.27 2.20 23.33
C GLN A 160 -0.67 1.07 22.89
N ASN A 161 -1.57 1.32 21.92
CA ASN A 161 -2.61 0.37 21.48
C ASN A 161 -3.31 -0.30 22.70
N VAL A 162 -3.22 -1.64 22.82
CA VAL A 162 -3.73 -2.43 23.94
C VAL A 162 -2.76 -2.52 25.12
N GLY A 163 -1.64 -1.78 25.11
CA GLY A 163 -0.63 -1.78 26.15
C GLY A 163 -1.17 -1.30 27.49
N LEU A 164 -0.84 -2.02 28.57
CA LEU A 164 -1.25 -1.68 29.94
C LEU A 164 -0.45 -0.49 30.46
N SER A 165 -1.11 0.55 30.94
CA SER A 165 -0.44 1.69 31.59
C SER A 165 0.35 1.25 32.80
N PHE A 166 1.57 1.77 32.96
CA PHE A 166 2.44 1.35 34.08
C PHE A 166 1.81 1.78 35.41
N GLY A 167 1.73 0.81 36.35
CA GLY A 167 1.08 0.99 37.64
C GLY A 167 -0.42 0.69 37.65
N ALA A 168 -1.05 0.44 36.50
CA ALA A 168 -2.43 -0.03 36.45
C ALA A 168 -2.51 -1.53 36.77
N ALA A 169 -3.62 -1.94 37.39
CA ALA A 169 -3.93 -3.36 37.56
C ALA A 169 -4.20 -4.00 36.20
N PRO A 170 -3.77 -5.26 35.96
CA PRO A 170 -4.11 -5.96 34.72
C PRO A 170 -5.63 -6.08 34.55
N ASP A 171 -6.11 -5.63 33.38
CA ASP A 171 -7.45 -5.92 32.93
C ASP A 171 -7.61 -7.42 32.54
N PRO A 172 -8.79 -7.91 32.21
CA PRO A 172 -9.00 -9.31 31.82
C PRO A 172 -8.08 -9.80 30.68
N PHE A 173 -7.73 -8.92 29.75
CA PHE A 173 -6.84 -9.23 28.64
C PHE A 173 -5.41 -9.50 29.13
N TRP A 174 -4.81 -8.58 29.87
CA TRP A 174 -3.46 -8.72 30.39
C TRP A 174 -3.36 -9.77 31.51
N ALA A 175 -4.40 -9.91 32.33
CA ALA A 175 -4.46 -10.95 33.35
C ALA A 175 -4.44 -12.37 32.75
N GLY A 176 -5.21 -12.60 31.67
CA GLY A 176 -5.20 -13.85 30.92
C GLY A 176 -3.85 -14.14 30.28
N ILE A 177 -3.24 -13.12 29.64
CA ILE A 177 -1.90 -13.24 29.03
C ILE A 177 -0.82 -13.55 30.07
N TYR A 178 -0.83 -12.85 31.22
CA TYR A 178 0.14 -13.11 32.30
C TYR A 178 0.00 -14.53 32.86
N LYS A 179 -1.23 -14.99 33.04
CA LYS A 179 -1.51 -16.38 33.45
C LYS A 179 -0.99 -17.39 32.40
N ALA A 180 -1.26 -17.17 31.11
CA ALA A 180 -0.86 -18.09 30.04
C ALA A 180 0.67 -18.14 29.85
N THR A 181 1.35 -17.01 30.03
CA THR A 181 2.80 -16.89 29.86
C THR A 181 3.59 -17.13 31.15
N GLY A 182 2.95 -17.16 32.30
CA GLY A 182 3.60 -17.25 33.60
C GLY A 182 4.38 -15.99 34.00
N LEU A 183 4.00 -14.81 33.47
CA LEU A 183 4.54 -13.53 33.91
C LEU A 183 3.77 -13.01 35.10
N THR A 184 4.49 -12.50 36.10
CA THR A 184 3.88 -11.79 37.24
C THR A 184 3.99 -10.27 37.03
N VAL A 185 3.02 -9.51 37.58
CA VAL A 185 2.91 -8.06 37.37
C VAL A 185 4.16 -7.31 37.82
N ASP A 186 4.77 -7.74 38.94
CA ASP A 186 5.99 -7.15 39.51
C ASP A 186 7.22 -7.32 38.60
N ARG A 187 7.21 -8.28 37.71
CA ARG A 187 8.28 -8.50 36.71
C ARG A 187 8.10 -7.72 35.41
N ALA A 188 6.91 -7.19 35.16
CA ALA A 188 6.60 -6.40 33.97
C ALA A 188 7.15 -4.98 34.13
N PHE A 189 8.42 -4.78 33.76
CA PHE A 189 9.12 -3.49 33.89
C PHE A 189 8.53 -2.40 32.97
N PRO A 190 8.75 -1.10 33.28
CA PRO A 190 8.24 -0.01 32.45
C PRO A 190 9.05 0.19 31.17
N ILE A 191 8.33 0.57 30.10
CA ILE A 191 8.90 1.12 28.86
C ILE A 191 8.11 2.37 28.46
N GLU A 192 8.63 3.12 27.47
CA GLU A 192 7.93 4.27 26.89
C GLU A 192 7.59 3.99 25.41
N SER A 193 6.37 4.35 25.00
CA SER A 193 5.97 4.32 23.58
C SER A 193 6.63 5.47 22.82
N LEU A 194 6.91 5.27 21.52
CA LEU A 194 7.55 6.30 20.69
C LEU A 194 6.65 7.52 20.47
N VAL A 195 5.36 7.29 20.21
CA VAL A 195 4.38 8.36 20.05
C VAL A 195 3.70 8.63 21.39
N GLY A 196 3.76 9.87 21.84
CA GLY A 196 3.13 10.34 23.07
C GLY A 196 3.88 9.97 24.36
N SER A 197 5.07 9.35 24.28
CA SER A 197 5.94 9.02 25.41
C SER A 197 5.20 8.40 26.63
N ARG A 198 4.23 7.52 26.33
CA ARG A 198 3.42 6.91 27.38
C ARG A 198 4.19 5.82 28.10
N LYS A 199 4.22 5.91 29.44
CA LYS A 199 4.85 4.89 30.29
C LYS A 199 3.86 3.73 30.48
N ILE A 200 4.25 2.55 29.97
CA ILE A 200 3.44 1.34 29.95
C ILE A 200 4.26 0.14 30.45
N HIS A 201 3.59 -0.95 30.83
CA HIS A 201 4.25 -2.23 31.07
C HIS A 201 4.98 -2.69 29.78
N ALA A 202 6.02 -3.50 29.93
CA ALA A 202 6.83 -4.00 28.82
C ALA A 202 5.93 -4.50 27.66
N TYR A 203 5.94 -3.77 26.56
CA TYR A 203 5.13 -4.03 25.36
C TYR A 203 5.96 -3.68 24.13
N PHE A 204 6.29 -4.69 23.31
CA PHE A 204 7.29 -4.60 22.25
C PHE A 204 6.66 -4.71 20.86
N ASN A 205 7.28 -4.07 19.89
CA ASN A 205 6.91 -4.19 18.48
C ASN A 205 7.26 -5.61 17.97
N SER A 206 6.33 -6.23 17.26
CA SER A 206 6.50 -7.56 16.69
C SER A 206 6.97 -7.55 15.23
N GLY A 207 7.16 -6.38 14.60
CA GLY A 207 7.57 -6.25 13.21
C GLY A 207 9.07 -6.44 12.96
N PHE A 208 9.88 -6.15 13.97
CA PHE A 208 11.33 -6.37 13.96
C PHE A 208 11.81 -6.73 15.37
N PHE A 209 12.39 -7.91 15.53
CA PHE A 209 13.02 -8.35 16.78
C PHE A 209 14.01 -9.48 16.54
N ALA A 210 14.91 -9.68 17.49
CA ALA A 210 15.89 -10.76 17.42
C ALA A 210 15.87 -11.60 18.70
N VAL A 211 16.09 -12.90 18.56
CA VAL A 211 16.18 -13.84 19.69
C VAL A 211 17.34 -14.81 19.50
N ARG A 212 17.84 -15.36 20.59
CA ARG A 212 18.70 -16.56 20.56
C ARG A 212 17.82 -17.80 20.47
N PRO A 213 17.91 -18.62 19.38
CA PRO A 213 17.01 -19.75 19.13
C PRO A 213 16.98 -20.78 20.27
N GLU A 214 18.08 -20.98 20.95
CA GLU A 214 18.18 -21.92 22.10
C GLU A 214 17.31 -21.49 23.29
N ARG A 215 16.81 -20.26 23.32
CA ARG A 215 15.93 -19.77 24.37
C ARG A 215 14.46 -20.17 24.17
N GLY A 216 14.08 -20.62 22.97
CA GLY A 216 12.74 -21.09 22.67
C GLY A 216 11.64 -20.06 22.81
N ILE A 217 11.95 -18.76 22.64
CA ILE A 217 10.99 -17.66 22.86
C ILE A 217 9.85 -17.70 21.84
N MET A 218 10.18 -17.98 20.57
CA MET A 218 9.17 -18.03 19.50
C MET A 218 8.28 -19.28 19.61
N ARG A 219 8.84 -20.40 20.06
CA ARG A 219 8.07 -21.63 20.35
C ARG A 219 7.12 -21.44 21.54
N ALA A 220 7.60 -20.83 22.62
CA ALA A 220 6.77 -20.49 23.77
C ALA A 220 5.68 -19.46 23.40
N TRP A 221 5.99 -18.57 22.43
CA TRP A 221 5.00 -17.64 21.89
C TRP A 221 3.87 -18.38 21.20
N LYS A 222 4.17 -19.34 20.33
CA LYS A 222 3.17 -20.19 19.68
C LYS A 222 2.29 -20.90 20.71
N GLU A 223 2.89 -21.61 21.67
CA GLU A 223 2.14 -22.36 22.69
C GLU A 223 1.17 -21.47 23.48
N SER A 224 1.67 -20.32 23.98
CA SER A 224 0.87 -19.42 24.79
C SER A 224 -0.23 -18.73 23.98
N PHE A 225 0.07 -18.35 22.74
CA PHE A 225 -0.89 -17.71 21.82
C PHE A 225 -2.02 -18.68 21.44
N GLU A 226 -1.67 -19.89 20.99
CA GLU A 226 -2.65 -20.92 20.59
C GLU A 226 -3.57 -21.32 21.76
N LYS A 227 -3.02 -21.41 22.96
CA LYS A 227 -3.81 -21.67 24.18
C LYS A 227 -4.86 -20.59 24.42
N LEU A 228 -4.50 -19.31 24.27
CA LEU A 228 -5.42 -18.18 24.46
C LEU A 228 -6.42 -18.04 23.32
N VAL A 229 -6.05 -18.39 22.10
CA VAL A 229 -6.98 -18.40 20.95
C VAL A 229 -8.06 -19.47 21.12
N LEU A 230 -7.72 -20.61 21.70
CA LEU A 230 -8.67 -21.71 21.94
C LEU A 230 -9.49 -21.55 23.25
N ASP A 231 -9.13 -20.62 24.11
CA ASP A 231 -9.85 -20.35 25.37
C ASP A 231 -11.10 -19.51 25.09
N GLN A 232 -12.25 -20.13 25.07
CA GLN A 232 -13.54 -19.53 24.75
C GLN A 232 -13.91 -18.39 25.72
N GLU A 233 -13.63 -18.56 27.00
CA GLU A 233 -13.91 -17.54 28.01
C GLU A 233 -13.02 -16.31 27.79
N PHE A 234 -11.73 -16.52 27.58
CA PHE A 234 -10.78 -15.45 27.26
C PHE A 234 -11.18 -14.71 25.97
N GLN A 235 -11.55 -15.42 24.91
CA GLN A 235 -11.95 -14.82 23.64
C GLN A 235 -13.23 -13.98 23.77
N THR A 236 -14.19 -14.43 24.57
CA THR A 236 -15.47 -13.73 24.76
C THR A 236 -15.31 -12.48 25.63
N VAL A 237 -14.54 -12.58 26.72
CA VAL A 237 -14.44 -11.51 27.74
C VAL A 237 -13.30 -10.54 27.39
N ALA A 238 -12.14 -11.04 27.04
CA ALA A 238 -10.91 -10.26 26.90
C ALA A 238 -10.60 -9.83 25.44
N CYS A 239 -11.10 -10.57 24.45
CA CYS A 239 -10.92 -10.29 23.02
C CYS A 239 -12.24 -9.96 22.32
N SER A 240 -13.14 -9.24 23.00
CA SER A 240 -14.47 -8.88 22.48
C SER A 240 -14.44 -7.87 21.33
N ASP A 241 -13.35 -7.17 21.13
CA ASP A 241 -13.14 -6.22 20.03
C ASP A 241 -11.96 -6.60 19.13
N ASP A 242 -11.92 -5.99 17.94
CA ASP A 242 -10.91 -6.28 16.92
C ASP A 242 -9.49 -5.88 17.35
N ALA A 243 -9.33 -4.83 18.16
CA ALA A 243 -8.02 -4.37 18.59
C ALA A 243 -7.34 -5.41 19.48
N HIS A 244 -8.05 -5.97 20.47
CA HIS A 244 -7.52 -7.01 21.34
C HIS A 244 -7.20 -8.30 20.55
N LYS A 245 -8.06 -8.69 19.59
CA LYS A 245 -7.77 -9.84 18.70
C LYS A 245 -6.52 -9.62 17.85
N ILE A 246 -6.44 -8.45 17.18
CA ILE A 246 -5.32 -8.09 16.31
C ILE A 246 -4.00 -8.04 17.10
N PHE A 247 -3.99 -7.41 18.26
CA PHE A 247 -2.78 -7.20 19.05
C PHE A 247 -2.47 -8.33 20.06
N LEU A 248 -3.28 -9.40 20.14
CA LEU A 248 -3.03 -10.53 21.03
C LEU A 248 -1.64 -11.15 20.79
N HIS A 249 -1.28 -11.37 19.53
CA HIS A 249 0.02 -11.93 19.17
C HIS A 249 1.19 -11.11 19.75
N GLN A 250 1.14 -9.79 19.63
CA GLN A 250 2.17 -8.88 20.10
C GLN A 250 2.20 -8.79 21.63
N ALA A 251 1.05 -8.83 22.30
CA ALA A 251 0.94 -8.79 23.74
C ALA A 251 1.51 -10.07 24.38
N VAL A 252 1.24 -11.23 23.79
CA VAL A 252 1.81 -12.52 24.25
C VAL A 252 3.33 -12.56 24.08
N LEU A 253 3.85 -12.12 22.91
CA LEU A 253 5.31 -12.02 22.69
C LEU A 253 5.96 -11.11 23.72
N SER A 254 5.33 -9.98 24.01
CA SER A 254 5.83 -8.99 24.97
C SER A 254 5.87 -9.53 26.41
N ALA A 255 4.84 -10.27 26.80
CA ALA A 255 4.81 -10.89 28.11
C ALA A 255 5.91 -11.97 28.27
N LEU A 256 6.16 -12.77 27.22
CA LEU A 256 7.26 -13.75 27.23
C LEU A 256 8.62 -13.07 27.27
N ALA A 257 8.81 -11.98 26.52
CA ALA A 257 10.04 -11.19 26.59
C ALA A 257 10.24 -10.60 28.00
N ALA A 258 9.18 -10.10 28.64
CA ALA A 258 9.24 -9.53 29.99
C ALA A 258 9.55 -10.57 31.10
N ARG A 259 9.44 -11.88 30.82
CA ARG A 259 9.93 -12.93 31.72
C ARG A 259 11.47 -12.97 31.84
N LEU A 260 12.15 -12.48 30.81
CA LEU A 260 13.59 -12.28 30.85
C LEU A 260 13.94 -11.17 31.86
N ARG A 261 15.12 -11.25 32.46
CA ARG A 261 15.64 -10.11 33.24
C ARG A 261 15.96 -8.96 32.29
N ARG A 262 15.77 -7.72 32.73
CA ARG A 262 15.96 -6.52 31.89
C ARG A 262 17.33 -6.50 31.19
N GLU A 263 18.39 -6.98 31.85
CA GLU A 263 19.75 -7.04 31.31
C GLU A 263 19.92 -8.09 30.20
N GLN A 264 19.02 -9.07 30.14
CA GLN A 264 19.00 -10.09 29.09
C GLN A 264 18.34 -9.60 27.80
N ILE A 265 17.73 -8.42 27.82
CA ILE A 265 17.06 -7.80 26.66
C ILE A 265 17.89 -6.59 26.22
N ARG A 266 18.35 -6.60 24.97
CA ARG A 266 18.84 -5.40 24.32
C ARG A 266 17.67 -4.56 23.84
N MET A 267 17.54 -3.35 24.38
CA MET A 267 16.53 -2.39 23.88
C MET A 267 17.06 -1.72 22.62
N LEU A 268 16.38 -1.94 21.51
CA LEU A 268 16.73 -1.33 20.22
C LEU A 268 16.40 0.17 20.23
N PRO A 269 17.30 1.02 19.73
CA PRO A 269 17.11 2.47 19.70
C PRO A 269 16.00 2.89 18.69
N PRO A 270 15.53 4.15 18.74
CA PRO A 270 14.52 4.66 17.81
C PRO A 270 14.85 4.54 16.31
N SER A 271 16.13 4.40 15.95
CA SER A 271 16.56 4.17 14.57
C SER A 271 16.21 2.77 14.02
N TYR A 272 15.77 1.84 14.88
CA TYR A 272 15.27 0.53 14.48
C TYR A 272 13.74 0.50 14.48
N SER A 273 13.15 -0.20 13.52
CA SER A 273 11.70 -0.30 13.33
C SER A 273 11.01 1.06 13.35
N TYR A 274 11.61 2.04 12.68
CA TYR A 274 11.07 3.40 12.67
C TYR A 274 9.78 3.47 11.82
N PRO A 275 8.63 3.88 12.40
CA PRO A 275 7.36 3.87 11.70
C PRO A 275 7.21 5.15 10.85
N VAL A 276 7.50 5.07 9.55
CA VAL A 276 7.44 6.23 8.64
C VAL A 276 6.04 6.81 8.55
N ASN A 277 5.01 5.95 8.57
CA ASN A 277 3.59 6.36 8.59
C ASN A 277 3.16 7.12 9.86
N LEU A 278 3.97 7.12 10.91
CA LEU A 278 3.74 7.87 12.14
C LEU A 278 4.70 9.03 12.34
N HIS A 279 5.52 9.34 11.33
CA HIS A 279 6.60 10.34 11.42
C HIS A 279 6.11 11.66 12.02
N ASP A 280 5.00 12.21 11.52
CA ASP A 280 4.46 13.49 11.99
C ASP A 280 3.86 13.44 13.41
N LYS A 281 3.59 12.26 13.94
CA LYS A 281 3.07 12.04 15.31
C LYS A 281 4.17 11.83 16.35
N ILE A 282 5.42 11.64 15.91
CA ILE A 282 6.58 11.53 16.80
C ILE A 282 6.99 12.93 17.25
N SER A 283 7.38 13.08 18.51
CA SER A 283 7.84 14.37 19.04
C SER A 283 9.09 14.87 18.29
N PRO A 284 9.23 16.18 18.04
CA PRO A 284 10.31 16.74 17.22
C PRO A 284 11.73 16.36 17.67
N ASP A 285 11.93 16.17 18.98
CA ASP A 285 13.19 15.75 19.58
C ASP A 285 13.56 14.29 19.33
N GLN A 286 12.56 13.43 19.10
CA GLN A 286 12.72 11.99 18.80
C GLN A 286 12.53 11.68 17.31
N ARG A 287 12.10 12.64 16.52
CA ARG A 287 11.82 12.48 15.10
C ARG A 287 13.12 12.37 14.30
N ALA A 288 13.19 11.37 13.41
CA ALA A 288 14.30 11.26 12.47
C ALA A 288 14.35 12.48 11.53
N ARG A 289 15.53 13.02 11.28
CA ARG A 289 15.72 14.17 10.38
C ARG A 289 15.62 13.76 8.90
N ASN A 290 16.15 12.58 8.60
CA ASN A 290 16.13 11.98 7.27
C ASN A 290 16.21 10.45 7.38
N LEU A 291 15.98 9.75 6.26
CA LEU A 291 16.04 8.29 6.21
C LEU A 291 17.47 7.77 6.46
N ASN A 292 18.49 8.50 6.04
CA ASN A 292 19.89 8.12 6.16
C ASN A 292 20.37 8.02 7.63
N GLY A 293 19.66 8.66 8.55
CA GLY A 293 19.90 8.56 10.00
C GLY A 293 19.26 7.35 10.67
N LEU A 294 18.53 6.53 9.93
CA LEU A 294 17.89 5.31 10.43
C LEU A 294 18.76 4.06 10.16
N VAL A 295 18.40 2.96 10.77
CA VAL A 295 18.98 1.63 10.51
C VAL A 295 17.96 0.72 9.84
N HIS A 296 16.73 0.72 10.36
CA HIS A 296 15.64 -0.07 9.84
C HIS A 296 14.34 0.73 9.91
N MET A 297 13.66 0.88 8.78
CA MET A 297 12.37 1.55 8.69
C MET A 297 11.22 0.55 8.42
N LEU A 298 10.04 0.93 8.86
CA LEU A 298 8.78 0.23 8.60
C LEU A 298 7.81 1.21 7.93
N SER A 299 7.21 0.80 6.82
CA SER A 299 6.26 1.60 6.05
C SER A 299 4.98 0.81 5.77
N SER A 300 4.27 0.45 6.84
CA SER A 300 3.06 -0.37 6.77
C SER A 300 2.18 -0.02 5.56
N GLU A 301 1.94 -0.99 4.68
CA GLU A 301 1.06 -0.94 3.50
C GLU A 301 1.44 0.08 2.41
N THR A 302 2.42 0.96 2.64
CA THR A 302 2.78 2.07 1.74
C THR A 302 4.23 2.03 1.26
N LEU A 303 4.93 0.91 1.44
CA LEU A 303 6.36 0.81 1.10
C LEU A 303 6.64 1.14 -0.35
N ARG A 304 5.79 0.68 -1.26
CA ARG A 304 6.01 0.78 -2.72
C ARG A 304 5.47 2.03 -3.37
N ASP A 305 4.54 2.73 -2.75
CA ASP A 305 4.04 3.98 -3.32
C ASP A 305 5.09 5.11 -3.30
N GLY A 306 6.11 4.95 -2.48
CA GLY A 306 7.21 5.91 -2.37
C GLY A 306 6.83 7.26 -1.77
N LEU A 307 5.55 7.52 -1.50
CA LEU A 307 5.05 8.82 -0.99
C LEU A 307 5.64 9.17 0.38
N TRP A 308 6.03 8.16 1.15
CA TRP A 308 6.73 8.38 2.42
C TRP A 308 8.09 9.08 2.26
N MET A 309 8.72 9.08 1.07
CA MET A 309 9.95 9.82 0.80
C MET A 309 9.73 11.34 0.76
N ASP A 310 8.49 11.78 0.57
CA ASP A 310 8.14 13.20 0.65
C ASP A 310 7.96 13.65 2.11
N THR A 311 7.57 12.71 2.97
CA THR A 311 7.43 12.95 4.42
C THR A 311 8.78 12.89 5.14
N LEU A 312 9.63 11.93 4.77
CA LEU A 312 10.95 11.74 5.35
C LEU A 312 12.02 11.90 4.27
N SER A 313 12.77 12.99 4.31
CA SER A 313 13.80 13.27 3.30
C SER A 313 14.83 12.15 3.18
N VAL A 314 15.29 11.89 1.96
CA VAL A 314 16.29 10.88 1.65
C VAL A 314 17.46 11.52 0.91
N GLU A 315 18.67 11.28 1.36
CA GLU A 315 19.90 11.81 0.76
C GLU A 315 20.55 10.77 -0.17
N GLU A 316 21.41 11.25 -1.07
CA GLU A 316 22.21 10.38 -1.94
C GLU A 316 23.30 9.62 -1.13
N PRO A 317 23.68 8.40 -1.52
CA PRO A 317 23.23 7.62 -2.69
C PRO A 317 21.94 6.81 -2.46
N LEU A 318 21.39 6.81 -1.24
CA LEU A 318 20.23 6.00 -0.86
C LEU A 318 18.98 6.40 -1.67
N ARG A 319 18.79 7.69 -1.95
CA ARG A 319 17.69 8.18 -2.78
C ARG A 319 17.68 7.54 -4.16
N THR A 320 18.81 7.53 -4.86
CA THR A 320 18.95 6.90 -6.17
C THR A 320 18.74 5.40 -6.09
N TRP A 321 19.28 4.74 -5.05
CA TRP A 321 19.09 3.31 -4.84
C TRP A 321 17.62 2.93 -4.66
N LEU A 322 16.87 3.70 -3.86
CA LEU A 322 15.43 3.51 -3.62
C LEU A 322 14.61 3.77 -4.87
N ARG A 323 14.81 4.92 -5.52
CA ARG A 323 14.07 5.27 -6.75
C ARG A 323 14.20 4.18 -7.81
N LYS A 324 15.41 3.68 -8.02
CA LYS A 324 15.66 2.61 -9.00
C LYS A 324 14.89 1.32 -8.69
N ARG A 325 14.60 1.03 -7.43
CA ARG A 325 13.95 -0.21 -6.98
C ARG A 325 12.45 -0.05 -6.67
N LEU A 326 12.03 1.09 -6.19
CA LEU A 326 10.61 1.41 -5.99
C LEU A 326 9.88 1.61 -7.32
N GLN A 327 10.56 2.09 -8.36
CA GLN A 327 10.05 2.18 -9.73
C GLN A 327 9.90 0.81 -10.43
N GLY A 328 9.89 -0.28 -9.69
CA GLY A 328 9.63 -1.63 -10.16
C GLY A 328 10.73 -2.19 -11.08
N GLU A 329 11.35 -3.30 -10.72
CA GLU A 329 12.12 -4.08 -11.68
C GLU A 329 11.17 -4.65 -12.73
N PRO A 330 11.52 -4.65 -14.01
CA PRO A 330 10.70 -5.22 -15.07
C PRO A 330 10.45 -6.70 -14.80
N LEU A 331 9.19 -7.09 -14.74
CA LEU A 331 8.80 -8.49 -14.57
C LEU A 331 8.39 -9.08 -15.92
N PRO A 332 8.95 -10.22 -16.34
CA PRO A 332 8.44 -10.92 -17.50
C PRO A 332 7.02 -11.39 -17.23
N VAL A 333 6.08 -11.07 -18.12
CA VAL A 333 4.67 -11.46 -18.02
C VAL A 333 4.38 -12.63 -18.94
N ALA A 334 4.85 -12.53 -20.19
CA ALA A 334 4.71 -13.52 -21.23
C ALA A 334 5.92 -13.44 -22.17
N ARG A 335 5.98 -14.31 -23.17
CA ARG A 335 7.09 -14.32 -24.13
C ARG A 335 7.32 -12.93 -24.77
N GLY A 336 8.45 -12.29 -24.44
CA GLY A 336 8.82 -10.97 -24.95
C GLY A 336 7.92 -9.84 -24.49
N ILE A 337 7.19 -10.00 -23.39
CA ILE A 337 6.40 -8.94 -22.77
C ILE A 337 6.85 -8.76 -21.33
N PHE A 338 7.24 -7.56 -20.97
CA PHE A 338 7.69 -7.15 -19.65
C PHE A 338 6.77 -6.08 -19.10
N ARG A 339 6.57 -6.07 -17.80
CA ARG A 339 5.80 -5.07 -17.06
C ARG A 339 6.69 -4.35 -16.05
N ALA A 340 6.60 -3.06 -15.98
CA ALA A 340 7.04 -2.29 -14.82
C ALA A 340 5.83 -1.60 -14.17
N GLU A 341 5.77 -1.64 -12.84
CA GLU A 341 4.71 -1.04 -12.05
C GLU A 341 5.21 0.30 -11.50
N GLY A 342 4.51 1.37 -11.82
CA GLY A 342 4.70 2.71 -11.28
C GLY A 342 3.39 3.19 -10.67
N SER A 343 3.00 4.44 -10.95
CA SER A 343 1.64 4.95 -10.67
C SER A 343 0.57 4.16 -11.44
N SER A 344 0.92 3.68 -12.62
CA SER A 344 0.23 2.69 -13.44
C SER A 344 1.21 1.65 -13.96
N ASN A 345 0.73 0.61 -14.63
CA ASN A 345 1.57 -0.32 -15.36
C ASN A 345 2.03 0.29 -16.68
N SER A 346 3.32 0.13 -16.98
CA SER A 346 3.86 0.29 -18.33
C SER A 346 4.37 -1.06 -18.84
N TYR A 347 4.18 -1.35 -20.11
CA TYR A 347 4.58 -2.62 -20.69
C TYR A 347 5.54 -2.42 -21.85
N LEU A 348 6.54 -3.29 -21.94
CA LEU A 348 7.46 -3.32 -23.08
C LEU A 348 7.27 -4.63 -23.83
N VAL A 349 7.02 -4.54 -25.13
CA VAL A 349 6.88 -5.66 -26.04
C VAL A 349 8.14 -5.74 -26.92
N GLU A 350 8.90 -6.82 -26.78
CA GLU A 350 10.07 -7.08 -27.62
C GLU A 350 9.66 -7.50 -29.02
N THR A 351 10.26 -6.86 -30.02
CA THR A 351 10.12 -7.22 -31.43
C THR A 351 11.50 -7.49 -32.08
N ALA A 352 11.53 -7.92 -33.33
CA ALA A 352 12.81 -8.16 -34.01
C ALA A 352 13.61 -6.85 -34.19
N ASP A 353 12.95 -5.75 -34.54
CA ASP A 353 13.60 -4.49 -34.93
C ASP A 353 13.80 -3.54 -33.73
N GLY A 354 13.15 -3.78 -32.62
CA GLY A 354 13.20 -2.90 -31.44
C GLY A 354 12.15 -3.30 -30.40
N ASN A 355 11.77 -2.34 -29.56
CA ASN A 355 10.75 -2.51 -28.54
C ASN A 355 9.55 -1.60 -28.81
N VAL A 356 8.36 -2.02 -28.44
CA VAL A 356 7.17 -1.18 -28.40
C VAL A 356 6.77 -1.00 -26.93
N LEU A 357 6.60 0.25 -26.51
CA LEU A 357 6.14 0.58 -25.16
C LEU A 357 4.62 0.81 -25.18
N ILE A 358 3.92 0.21 -24.23
CA ILE A 358 2.49 0.47 -24.00
C ILE A 358 2.34 1.22 -22.70
N ASP A 359 1.79 2.41 -22.76
CA ASP A 359 1.71 3.44 -21.74
C ASP A 359 3.07 3.94 -21.23
N ALA A 360 3.18 5.25 -21.11
CA ALA A 360 4.35 5.97 -20.63
C ALA A 360 4.06 6.58 -19.24
N GLY A 361 3.69 5.73 -18.29
CA GLY A 361 3.55 6.08 -16.88
C GLY A 361 4.91 6.28 -16.20
N SER A 362 4.93 6.52 -14.91
CA SER A 362 6.18 6.81 -14.16
C SER A 362 7.27 5.72 -14.27
N ALA A 363 6.88 4.48 -14.55
CA ALA A 363 7.81 3.36 -14.81
C ALA A 363 8.11 3.14 -16.29
N GLY A 364 7.50 3.91 -17.19
CA GLY A 364 7.63 3.81 -18.66
C GLY A 364 8.50 4.89 -19.30
N GLY A 365 9.30 5.63 -18.55
CA GLY A 365 10.16 6.66 -19.06
C GLY A 365 11.42 6.13 -19.78
N PRO A 366 12.10 6.98 -20.59
CA PRO A 366 13.29 6.58 -21.35
C PRO A 366 14.47 6.14 -20.47
N GLU A 367 14.49 6.54 -19.20
CA GLU A 367 15.53 6.18 -18.23
C GLU A 367 15.08 5.07 -17.26
N SER A 368 13.88 4.50 -17.46
CA SER A 368 13.34 3.46 -16.60
C SER A 368 14.10 2.12 -16.75
N SER A 369 13.97 1.25 -15.76
CA SER A 369 14.48 -0.11 -15.82
C SER A 369 13.79 -0.94 -16.91
N LEU A 370 12.53 -0.62 -17.23
CA LEU A 370 11.74 -1.32 -18.24
C LEU A 370 12.40 -1.28 -19.62
N VAL A 371 12.89 -0.12 -20.05
CA VAL A 371 13.53 0.03 -21.36
C VAL A 371 14.97 -0.51 -21.40
N ARG A 372 15.50 -0.93 -20.25
CA ARG A 372 16.84 -1.53 -20.11
C ARG A 372 16.81 -3.06 -20.02
N VAL A 373 15.65 -3.69 -20.18
CA VAL A 373 15.50 -5.17 -20.20
C VAL A 373 16.39 -5.79 -21.27
N ASN A 374 16.57 -5.05 -22.38
CA ASN A 374 17.47 -5.39 -23.47
C ASN A 374 18.11 -4.12 -24.03
N THR A 375 18.98 -4.26 -25.06
CA THR A 375 19.70 -3.15 -25.67
C THR A 375 18.99 -2.55 -26.89
N LYS A 376 17.79 -3.03 -27.23
CA LYS A 376 17.06 -2.59 -28.41
C LYS A 376 16.40 -1.23 -28.18
N PRO A 377 16.33 -0.35 -29.19
CA PRO A 377 15.64 0.94 -29.06
C PRO A 377 14.12 0.76 -28.90
N VAL A 378 13.47 1.76 -28.29
CA VAL A 378 12.00 1.87 -28.33
C VAL A 378 11.63 2.53 -29.66
N MET A 379 10.83 1.82 -30.47
CA MET A 379 10.42 2.23 -31.81
C MET A 379 9.13 3.05 -31.82
N ALA A 380 8.26 2.80 -30.86
CA ALA A 380 6.98 3.52 -30.69
C ALA A 380 6.48 3.39 -29.25
N VAL A 381 5.69 4.38 -28.84
CA VAL A 381 4.86 4.35 -27.61
C VAL A 381 3.41 4.36 -28.05
N LEU A 382 2.62 3.37 -27.60
CA LEU A 382 1.18 3.30 -27.84
C LEU A 382 0.44 3.56 -26.52
N LEU A 383 -0.41 4.55 -26.50
CA LEU A 383 -1.16 4.93 -25.29
C LEU A 383 -2.54 4.27 -25.27
N THR A 384 -2.90 3.70 -24.12
CA THR A 384 -4.25 3.17 -23.91
C THR A 384 -5.24 4.30 -23.69
N HIS A 385 -4.84 5.35 -22.93
CA HIS A 385 -5.67 6.54 -22.68
C HIS A 385 -4.85 7.68 -22.05
N GLY A 386 -5.45 8.85 -21.90
CA GLY A 386 -4.81 10.11 -21.50
C GLY A 386 -4.86 10.44 -20.01
N HIS A 387 -5.04 9.49 -19.09
CA HIS A 387 -4.85 9.78 -17.67
C HIS A 387 -3.38 10.04 -17.35
N ALA A 388 -3.14 10.96 -16.44
CA ALA A 388 -1.80 11.46 -16.14
C ALA A 388 -0.80 10.37 -15.72
N ASP A 389 -1.24 9.37 -14.99
CA ASP A 389 -0.42 8.24 -14.55
C ASP A 389 0.00 7.29 -15.68
N HIS A 390 -0.65 7.36 -16.86
CA HIS A 390 -0.31 6.61 -18.06
C HIS A 390 0.54 7.41 -19.07
N VAL A 391 0.64 8.74 -18.92
CA VAL A 391 1.23 9.61 -19.94
C VAL A 391 2.33 10.56 -19.43
N VAL A 392 2.66 10.51 -18.14
CA VAL A 392 3.60 11.46 -17.51
C VAL A 392 4.97 11.51 -18.19
N GLU A 393 5.42 10.43 -18.81
CA GLU A 393 6.70 10.34 -19.50
C GLU A 393 6.64 10.59 -21.03
N VAL A 394 5.45 10.94 -21.55
CA VAL A 394 5.28 11.25 -22.98
C VAL A 394 6.23 12.36 -23.46
N PRO A 395 6.38 13.51 -22.72
CA PRO A 395 7.31 14.55 -23.15
C PRO A 395 8.76 14.07 -23.27
N ALA A 396 9.18 13.16 -22.38
CA ALA A 396 10.56 12.62 -22.42
C ALA A 396 10.80 11.71 -23.63
N TRP A 397 9.80 10.96 -24.09
CA TRP A 397 9.84 10.19 -25.31
C TRP A 397 9.83 11.08 -26.56
N ARG A 398 9.03 12.12 -26.55
CA ARG A 398 8.97 13.12 -27.63
C ARG A 398 10.29 13.86 -27.79
N ALA A 399 10.98 14.16 -26.69
CA ALA A 399 12.32 14.76 -26.73
C ALA A 399 13.39 13.84 -27.35
N LYS A 400 13.12 12.54 -27.50
CA LYS A 400 13.96 11.54 -28.17
C LYS A 400 13.47 11.19 -29.59
N ASP A 401 12.52 11.96 -30.13
CA ASP A 401 11.88 11.75 -31.44
C ASP A 401 11.21 10.39 -31.63
N VAL A 402 10.81 9.73 -30.50
CA VAL A 402 10.07 8.47 -30.54
C VAL A 402 8.60 8.79 -30.88
N PRO A 403 7.99 8.12 -31.87
CA PRO A 403 6.58 8.27 -32.16
C PRO A 403 5.71 7.85 -30.96
N VAL A 404 4.80 8.73 -30.56
CA VAL A 404 3.79 8.46 -29.53
C VAL A 404 2.42 8.50 -30.19
N VAL A 405 1.67 7.40 -30.09
CA VAL A 405 0.39 7.18 -30.73
C VAL A 405 -0.74 7.27 -29.67
N ALA A 406 -1.74 8.09 -29.95
CA ALA A 406 -2.91 8.25 -29.09
C ALA A 406 -4.20 8.33 -29.91
N GLN A 407 -5.33 8.03 -29.29
CA GLN A 407 -6.62 8.27 -29.87
C GLN A 407 -6.93 9.79 -29.91
N SER A 408 -7.70 10.27 -30.88
CA SER A 408 -7.87 11.70 -31.17
C SER A 408 -8.54 12.51 -30.04
N GLU A 409 -9.38 11.88 -29.20
CA GLU A 409 -10.00 12.54 -28.04
C GLU A 409 -9.03 12.80 -26.88
N TYR A 410 -7.81 12.28 -26.95
CA TYR A 410 -6.73 12.58 -26.00
C TYR A 410 -6.56 14.10 -25.79
N ALA A 411 -6.53 14.85 -26.89
CA ALA A 411 -6.33 16.30 -26.86
C ALA A 411 -7.44 17.03 -26.10
N GLU A 412 -8.71 16.64 -26.34
CA GLU A 412 -9.85 17.20 -25.61
C GLU A 412 -9.83 16.82 -24.14
N LEU A 413 -9.42 15.59 -23.81
CA LEU A 413 -9.29 15.14 -22.42
C LEU A 413 -8.26 15.99 -21.66
N GLN A 414 -7.07 16.24 -22.25
CA GLN A 414 -6.05 17.08 -21.63
C GLN A 414 -6.55 18.52 -21.44
N ASP A 415 -7.22 19.09 -22.44
CA ASP A 415 -7.79 20.43 -22.36
C ASP A 415 -8.90 20.53 -21.29
N TYR A 416 -9.77 19.53 -21.21
CA TYR A 416 -10.78 19.41 -20.16
C TYR A 416 -10.15 19.39 -18.76
N GLN A 417 -9.11 18.60 -18.55
CA GLN A 417 -8.42 18.49 -17.25
C GLN A 417 -7.75 19.83 -16.88
N ARG A 418 -7.13 20.50 -17.84
CA ARG A 418 -6.46 21.79 -17.66
C ARG A 418 -7.46 22.90 -17.32
N ARG A 419 -8.60 22.98 -18.04
CA ARG A 419 -9.67 23.96 -17.77
C ARG A 419 -10.25 23.82 -16.37
N LEU A 420 -10.37 22.61 -15.86
CA LEU A 420 -10.94 22.30 -14.55
C LEU A 420 -9.88 22.09 -13.45
N ALA A 421 -8.61 22.37 -13.70
CA ALA A 421 -7.53 22.11 -12.75
C ALA A 421 -7.79 22.73 -11.36
N GLY A 422 -8.31 23.96 -11.30
CA GLY A 422 -8.66 24.60 -10.03
C GLY A 422 -9.72 23.87 -9.22
N PHE A 423 -10.64 23.16 -9.86
CA PHE A 423 -11.67 22.33 -9.23
C PHE A 423 -11.16 20.90 -8.92
N LEU A 424 -10.43 20.31 -9.86
CA LEU A 424 -10.00 18.90 -9.77
C LEU A 424 -8.81 18.70 -8.83
N ASN A 425 -7.84 19.65 -8.80
CA ASN A 425 -6.61 19.48 -8.03
C ASN A 425 -6.83 19.29 -6.52
N PRO A 426 -7.64 20.09 -5.81
CA PRO A 426 -7.91 19.87 -4.39
C PRO A 426 -8.59 18.52 -4.13
N ARG A 427 -9.51 18.14 -5.01
CA ARG A 427 -10.26 16.87 -4.89
C ARG A 427 -9.38 15.65 -5.20
N PHE A 428 -8.44 15.79 -6.13
CA PHE A 428 -7.44 14.78 -6.40
C PHE A 428 -6.52 14.57 -5.19
N ALA A 429 -6.04 15.66 -4.59
CA ALA A 429 -5.20 15.60 -3.39
C ALA A 429 -5.92 14.89 -2.22
N VAL A 430 -7.22 15.11 -2.04
CA VAL A 430 -8.02 14.36 -1.05
C VAL A 430 -8.09 12.89 -1.41
N GLN A 431 -8.40 12.56 -2.68
CA GLN A 431 -8.66 11.18 -3.10
C GLN A 431 -7.40 10.32 -3.18
N PHE A 432 -6.25 10.87 -3.54
CA PHE A 432 -5.01 10.13 -3.78
C PHE A 432 -3.86 10.49 -2.82
N GLY A 433 -4.00 11.56 -2.04
CA GLY A 433 -3.03 11.93 -0.99
C GLY A 433 -1.74 12.58 -1.50
N GLY A 434 -1.66 12.94 -2.78
CA GLY A 434 -0.47 13.52 -3.41
C GLY A 434 -0.77 14.79 -4.22
N PRO A 435 0.27 15.47 -4.74
CA PRO A 435 0.08 16.60 -5.64
C PRO A 435 -0.68 16.17 -6.89
N SER A 436 -1.52 17.07 -7.37
CA SER A 436 -2.33 16.78 -8.54
C SER A 436 -1.52 16.90 -9.83
N PRO A 437 -1.62 15.92 -10.75
CA PRO A 437 -0.97 15.98 -12.06
C PRO A 437 -1.64 16.96 -13.04
N PHE A 438 -2.84 17.48 -12.73
CA PHE A 438 -3.61 18.32 -13.67
C PHE A 438 -3.06 19.73 -13.85
N ARG A 439 -2.10 20.14 -13.03
CA ARG A 439 -1.40 21.44 -13.18
C ARG A 439 -0.54 21.49 -14.43
N ASP A 440 0.06 20.36 -14.72
CA ASP A 440 1.09 20.22 -15.74
C ASP A 440 0.64 19.24 -16.84
N ALA A 441 -0.68 19.16 -17.11
CA ALA A 441 -1.20 18.40 -18.25
C ALA A 441 -0.54 18.96 -19.51
N THR A 442 0.54 18.31 -19.91
CA THR A 442 1.41 18.72 -21.00
C THR A 442 0.97 18.06 -22.28
N GLY A 443 0.85 18.85 -23.32
CA GLY A 443 0.61 18.34 -24.65
C GLY A 443 -0.85 18.01 -24.94
N GLY A 444 -1.53 18.88 -25.65
CA GLY A 444 -2.95 18.71 -25.94
C GLY A 444 -3.27 18.14 -27.30
N GLY A 445 -2.76 18.71 -28.36
CA GLY A 445 -3.24 18.45 -29.71
C GLY A 445 -2.17 18.11 -30.72
N PRO A 446 -2.60 17.81 -31.96
CA PRO A 446 -1.67 17.63 -33.06
C PRO A 446 -0.76 18.87 -33.22
N GLY A 447 0.54 18.62 -33.27
CA GLY A 447 1.57 19.69 -33.34
C GLY A 447 2.13 20.18 -32.03
N ASP A 448 1.59 19.74 -30.89
CA ASP A 448 2.22 19.98 -29.58
C ASP A 448 3.50 19.13 -29.46
N LYS A 449 4.63 19.80 -29.21
CA LYS A 449 5.93 19.13 -29.14
C LYS A 449 6.07 18.17 -27.95
N ASP A 450 5.30 18.39 -26.89
CA ASP A 450 5.34 17.61 -25.67
C ASP A 450 4.22 16.54 -25.61
N GLY A 451 3.29 16.55 -26.57
CA GLY A 451 2.19 15.61 -26.70
C GLY A 451 2.43 14.47 -27.70
N PRO A 452 1.46 13.57 -27.88
CA PRO A 452 1.50 12.53 -28.90
C PRO A 452 1.75 13.10 -30.30
N SER A 453 2.45 12.33 -31.12
CA SER A 453 2.79 12.73 -32.51
C SER A 453 1.89 12.11 -33.57
N VAL A 454 1.21 11.02 -33.24
CA VAL A 454 0.31 10.29 -34.12
C VAL A 454 -1.05 10.16 -33.47
N PHE A 455 -2.09 10.55 -34.20
CA PHE A 455 -3.47 10.45 -33.72
C PHE A 455 -4.31 9.61 -34.67
N TYR A 456 -5.24 8.83 -34.13
CA TYR A 456 -6.22 8.04 -34.89
C TYR A 456 -7.63 8.20 -34.33
N SER A 457 -8.66 7.96 -35.13
CA SER A 457 -10.05 8.08 -34.71
C SER A 457 -10.61 6.75 -34.18
N ASP A 458 -10.66 5.73 -35.04
CA ASP A 458 -11.35 4.46 -34.70
C ASP A 458 -10.36 3.32 -34.49
N THR A 459 -9.41 3.16 -35.40
CA THR A 459 -8.44 2.06 -35.36
C THR A 459 -7.08 2.54 -35.88
N TYR A 460 -6.03 2.10 -35.22
CA TYR A 460 -4.64 2.28 -35.66
C TYR A 460 -3.98 0.92 -35.81
N THR A 461 -3.21 0.72 -36.87
CA THR A 461 -2.48 -0.52 -37.13
C THR A 461 -1.01 -0.21 -37.48
N THR A 462 -0.11 -1.04 -36.99
CA THR A 462 1.31 -0.95 -37.32
C THR A 462 1.99 -2.31 -37.18
N ASP A 463 2.96 -2.56 -38.04
CA ASP A 463 3.83 -3.72 -37.98
C ASP A 463 5.24 -3.30 -37.55
N ILE A 464 5.72 -3.83 -36.42
CA ILE A 464 7.06 -3.51 -35.91
C ILE A 464 7.77 -4.83 -35.59
N GLY A 465 8.85 -5.11 -36.29
CA GLY A 465 9.70 -6.25 -36.05
C GLY A 465 8.97 -7.60 -36.01
N GLY A 466 8.02 -7.80 -36.92
CA GLY A 466 7.24 -9.05 -37.04
C GLY A 466 6.11 -9.21 -36.04
N ILE A 467 5.73 -8.15 -35.34
CA ILE A 467 4.55 -8.12 -34.49
C ILE A 467 3.55 -7.12 -35.05
N HIS A 468 2.32 -7.58 -35.25
CA HIS A 468 1.20 -6.75 -35.67
C HIS A 468 0.47 -6.17 -34.48
N PHE A 469 0.47 -4.83 -34.36
CA PHE A 469 -0.26 -4.09 -33.33
C PHE A 469 -1.52 -3.45 -33.90
N GLU A 470 -2.62 -3.58 -33.20
CA GLU A 470 -3.89 -2.92 -33.51
C GLU A 470 -4.37 -2.18 -32.25
N ALA A 471 -4.72 -0.92 -32.36
CA ALA A 471 -5.38 -0.15 -31.31
C ALA A 471 -6.80 0.17 -31.76
N PHE A 472 -7.78 -0.12 -30.91
CA PHE A 472 -9.21 0.08 -31.15
C PHE A 472 -9.78 1.08 -30.18
N HIS A 473 -10.40 2.13 -30.67
CA HIS A 473 -11.14 3.07 -29.84
C HIS A 473 -12.39 2.42 -29.27
N VAL A 474 -12.59 2.48 -27.96
CA VAL A 474 -13.70 1.82 -27.27
C VAL A 474 -14.44 2.73 -26.29
N GLY A 475 -13.80 3.76 -25.75
CA GLY A 475 -14.31 4.56 -24.64
C GLY A 475 -14.26 3.79 -23.30
N GLY A 476 -14.96 4.27 -22.29
CA GLY A 476 -15.04 3.65 -20.97
C GLY A 476 -14.46 4.54 -19.86
N GLU A 477 -13.27 4.23 -19.34
CA GLU A 477 -12.62 5.01 -18.28
C GLU A 477 -12.43 6.49 -18.68
N THR A 478 -12.03 6.71 -19.92
CA THR A 478 -11.96 8.04 -20.54
C THR A 478 -12.54 8.00 -21.97
N PRO A 479 -12.89 9.17 -22.53
CA PRO A 479 -13.37 9.22 -23.93
C PRO A 479 -12.38 8.63 -24.93
N ASP A 480 -11.07 8.86 -24.78
CA ASP A 480 -9.98 8.40 -25.64
C ASP A 480 -9.52 6.96 -25.37
N GLN A 481 -10.18 6.25 -24.47
CA GLN A 481 -9.79 4.90 -24.09
C GLN A 481 -9.76 3.93 -25.27
N SER A 482 -8.67 3.19 -25.37
CA SER A 482 -8.42 2.22 -26.43
C SER A 482 -8.02 0.85 -25.87
N VAL A 483 -8.37 -0.20 -26.61
CA VAL A 483 -7.83 -1.57 -26.42
C VAL A 483 -6.72 -1.76 -27.44
N ILE A 484 -5.51 -2.14 -26.99
CA ILE A 484 -4.38 -2.39 -27.84
C ILE A 484 -4.15 -3.90 -27.91
N TRP A 485 -3.97 -4.44 -29.11
CA TRP A 485 -3.81 -5.85 -29.40
C TRP A 485 -2.47 -6.12 -30.05
N ALA A 486 -1.61 -6.93 -29.41
CA ALA A 486 -0.42 -7.49 -30.02
C ALA A 486 -0.74 -8.92 -30.52
N ARG A 487 -1.16 -9.01 -31.79
CA ARG A 487 -1.73 -10.23 -32.41
C ARG A 487 -0.82 -11.44 -32.25
N ASP A 488 0.45 -11.32 -32.60
CA ASP A 488 1.41 -12.42 -32.64
C ASP A 488 1.85 -12.88 -31.23
N ARG A 489 1.44 -12.14 -30.21
CA ARG A 489 1.62 -12.48 -28.79
C ARG A 489 0.32 -12.92 -28.12
N LYS A 490 -0.81 -12.83 -28.83
CA LYS A 490 -2.15 -13.02 -28.26
C LYS A 490 -2.35 -12.24 -26.94
N ALA A 491 -1.85 -11.02 -26.90
CA ALA A 491 -1.80 -10.18 -25.72
C ALA A 491 -2.65 -8.92 -25.92
N VAL A 492 -3.60 -8.67 -25.01
CA VAL A 492 -4.47 -7.50 -25.02
C VAL A 492 -4.12 -6.57 -23.87
N PHE A 493 -3.84 -5.30 -24.19
CA PHE A 493 -3.64 -4.20 -23.25
C PHE A 493 -4.95 -3.43 -23.18
N ILE A 494 -5.60 -3.46 -22.02
CA ILE A 494 -6.97 -2.95 -21.88
C ILE A 494 -7.03 -1.61 -21.12
N GLY A 495 -5.86 -1.11 -20.66
CA GLY A 495 -5.81 0.09 -19.83
C GLY A 495 -6.68 -0.03 -18.60
N ASP A 496 -7.43 1.02 -18.30
CA ASP A 496 -8.24 1.13 -17.09
C ASP A 496 -9.69 0.65 -17.27
N ASN A 497 -9.99 0.00 -18.38
CA ASN A 497 -11.29 -0.64 -18.57
C ASN A 497 -11.43 -2.00 -17.87
N PHE A 498 -10.38 -2.45 -17.17
CA PHE A 498 -10.41 -3.65 -16.34
C PHE A 498 -9.60 -3.45 -15.06
N TYR A 499 -10.22 -3.80 -13.92
CA TYR A 499 -9.60 -3.85 -12.59
C TYR A 499 -9.94 -5.16 -11.89
N THR A 500 -9.18 -5.48 -10.83
CA THR A 500 -9.55 -6.55 -9.89
C THR A 500 -10.55 -6.08 -8.83
N SER A 501 -11.36 -5.06 -9.13
CA SER A 501 -12.39 -4.45 -8.31
C SER A 501 -13.45 -3.84 -9.22
N PHE A 502 -14.66 -3.61 -8.72
CA PHE A 502 -15.71 -2.94 -9.49
C PHE A 502 -15.21 -1.58 -10.04
N PRO A 503 -15.52 -1.22 -11.30
CA PRO A 503 -14.99 -0.02 -11.92
C PRO A 503 -15.54 1.26 -11.25
N ASN A 504 -14.73 2.31 -11.29
CA ASN A 504 -15.09 3.60 -10.73
C ASN A 504 -15.88 4.44 -11.74
N LEU A 505 -17.10 3.97 -12.05
CA LEU A 505 -17.99 4.64 -13.03
C LEU A 505 -18.37 6.06 -12.60
N TYR A 506 -18.34 6.36 -11.30
CA TYR A 506 -18.59 7.67 -10.75
C TYR A 506 -17.57 8.01 -9.67
N THR A 507 -16.48 8.66 -10.06
CA THR A 507 -15.41 9.02 -9.13
C THR A 507 -15.75 10.22 -8.27
N LEU A 508 -15.50 10.13 -6.96
CA LEU A 508 -15.81 11.19 -6.00
C LEU A 508 -15.05 12.51 -6.27
N ARG A 509 -13.87 12.45 -6.89
CA ARG A 509 -13.11 13.64 -7.30
C ARG A 509 -13.79 14.46 -8.41
N GLY A 510 -14.66 13.83 -9.16
CA GLY A 510 -15.28 14.40 -10.37
C GLY A 510 -14.58 13.95 -11.65
N THR A 511 -15.40 13.73 -12.69
CA THR A 511 -14.96 13.35 -14.04
C THR A 511 -16.08 13.63 -15.04
N LYS A 512 -15.78 13.57 -16.35
CA LYS A 512 -16.82 13.38 -17.37
C LYS A 512 -17.59 12.09 -17.06
N PRO A 513 -18.87 11.96 -17.44
CA PRO A 513 -19.62 10.71 -17.28
C PRO A 513 -18.88 9.54 -17.91
N ARG A 514 -18.77 8.43 -17.17
CA ARG A 514 -18.21 7.16 -17.64
C ARG A 514 -19.37 6.21 -17.87
N TRP A 515 -19.65 5.90 -19.15
CA TRP A 515 -20.79 5.07 -19.49
C TRP A 515 -20.51 3.59 -19.22
N ALA A 516 -21.36 2.94 -18.45
CA ALA A 516 -21.26 1.51 -18.17
C ALA A 516 -21.20 0.66 -19.44
N LEU A 517 -21.98 1.03 -20.46
CA LEU A 517 -22.02 0.30 -21.74
C LEU A 517 -20.75 0.47 -22.58
N ASP A 518 -19.98 1.54 -22.41
CA ASP A 518 -18.68 1.68 -23.07
C ASP A 518 -17.66 0.70 -22.46
N TYR A 519 -17.66 0.49 -21.14
CA TYR A 519 -16.88 -0.57 -20.53
C TYR A 519 -17.28 -1.95 -21.05
N VAL A 520 -18.58 -2.22 -21.18
CA VAL A 520 -19.10 -3.48 -21.75
C VAL A 520 -18.62 -3.66 -23.19
N LYS A 521 -18.65 -2.60 -24.01
CA LYS A 521 -18.14 -2.58 -25.39
C LYS A 521 -16.63 -2.92 -25.41
N ALA A 522 -15.84 -2.29 -24.55
CA ALA A 522 -14.41 -2.53 -24.45
C ALA A 522 -14.09 -3.99 -24.05
N LEU A 523 -14.81 -4.51 -23.07
CA LEU A 523 -14.65 -5.89 -22.61
C LEU A 523 -15.07 -6.92 -23.66
N ASN A 524 -16.16 -6.66 -24.39
CA ASN A 524 -16.55 -7.49 -25.54
C ASN A 524 -15.48 -7.46 -26.63
N LYS A 525 -14.94 -6.26 -26.96
CA LYS A 525 -13.84 -6.17 -27.91
C LYS A 525 -12.63 -6.99 -27.50
N ALA A 526 -12.24 -6.95 -26.23
CA ALA A 526 -11.16 -7.76 -25.70
C ALA A 526 -11.47 -9.26 -25.78
N LEU A 527 -12.69 -9.70 -25.47
CA LEU A 527 -13.13 -11.09 -25.58
C LEU A 527 -13.11 -11.60 -27.03
N ASP A 528 -13.56 -10.78 -27.99
CA ASP A 528 -13.61 -11.13 -29.43
C ASP A 528 -12.21 -11.35 -30.03
N LEU A 529 -11.16 -10.81 -29.41
CA LEU A 529 -9.76 -11.01 -29.81
C LEU A 529 -9.19 -12.35 -29.32
N HIS A 530 -9.89 -13.08 -28.45
CA HIS A 530 -9.47 -14.36 -27.87
C HIS A 530 -8.03 -14.34 -27.30
N PRO A 531 -7.70 -13.42 -26.37
CA PRO A 531 -6.35 -13.28 -25.88
C PRO A 531 -5.94 -14.41 -24.94
N ASP A 532 -4.63 -14.75 -24.99
CA ASP A 532 -3.99 -15.63 -24.01
C ASP A 532 -3.47 -14.83 -22.79
N VAL A 533 -3.28 -13.52 -22.95
CA VAL A 533 -2.75 -12.60 -21.92
C VAL A 533 -3.56 -11.33 -21.86
N LEU A 534 -4.01 -10.97 -20.66
CA LEU A 534 -4.68 -9.69 -20.34
C LEU A 534 -3.76 -8.79 -19.53
N LEU A 535 -3.55 -7.59 -20.00
CA LEU A 535 -2.59 -6.61 -19.50
C LEU A 535 -3.32 -5.32 -19.09
N PRO A 536 -3.74 -5.19 -17.80
CA PRO A 536 -4.48 -4.04 -17.32
C PRO A 536 -3.57 -2.84 -17.00
N GLY A 537 -4.14 -1.64 -16.98
CA GLY A 537 -3.45 -0.41 -16.56
C GLY A 537 -3.00 -0.42 -15.10
N HIS A 538 -3.71 -1.13 -14.24
CA HIS A 538 -3.38 -1.32 -12.83
C HIS A 538 -3.54 -2.78 -12.41
N GLY A 539 -2.74 -3.19 -11.41
CA GLY A 539 -2.79 -4.53 -10.86
C GLY A 539 -1.99 -5.57 -11.67
N VAL A 540 -2.28 -6.84 -11.43
CA VAL A 540 -1.48 -7.95 -11.96
C VAL A 540 -2.04 -8.43 -13.30
N PRO A 541 -1.19 -8.67 -14.33
CA PRO A 541 -1.59 -9.33 -15.57
C PRO A 541 -2.21 -10.71 -15.34
N ILE A 542 -3.11 -11.10 -16.22
CA ILE A 542 -3.74 -12.42 -16.22
C ILE A 542 -3.24 -13.21 -17.40
N VAL A 543 -2.75 -14.42 -17.16
CA VAL A 543 -2.16 -15.30 -18.18
C VAL A 543 -2.95 -16.60 -18.25
N GLY A 544 -3.26 -17.04 -19.45
CA GLY A 544 -4.02 -18.24 -19.78
C GLY A 544 -5.39 -17.91 -20.37
N ALA A 545 -5.64 -18.35 -21.63
CA ALA A 545 -6.85 -18.01 -22.40
C ALA A 545 -8.17 -18.25 -21.65
N ALA A 546 -8.28 -19.39 -20.97
CA ALA A 546 -9.51 -19.72 -20.22
C ALA A 546 -9.74 -18.79 -19.02
N GLU A 547 -8.67 -18.45 -18.29
CA GLU A 547 -8.74 -17.56 -17.14
C GLU A 547 -9.00 -16.11 -17.59
N VAL A 548 -8.36 -15.65 -18.66
CA VAL A 548 -8.61 -14.34 -19.25
C VAL A 548 -10.07 -14.22 -19.68
N ALA A 549 -10.60 -15.20 -20.42
CA ALA A 549 -12.00 -15.21 -20.86
C ALA A 549 -12.96 -15.21 -19.65
N ARG A 550 -12.67 -16.00 -18.63
CA ARG A 550 -13.48 -16.07 -17.40
C ARG A 550 -13.52 -14.74 -16.66
N GLN A 551 -12.37 -14.09 -16.48
CA GLN A 551 -12.27 -12.81 -15.75
C GLN A 551 -12.94 -11.66 -16.53
N LEU A 552 -12.69 -11.55 -17.82
CA LEU A 552 -13.32 -10.54 -18.67
C LEU A 552 -14.85 -10.72 -18.72
N THR A 553 -15.34 -11.95 -18.87
CA THR A 553 -16.77 -12.25 -18.88
C THR A 553 -17.43 -11.89 -17.56
N ARG A 554 -16.85 -12.32 -16.42
CA ARG A 554 -17.38 -12.01 -15.09
C ARG A 554 -17.44 -10.50 -14.83
N TYR A 555 -16.37 -9.78 -15.19
CA TYR A 555 -16.27 -8.34 -15.01
C TYR A 555 -17.29 -7.59 -15.86
N ARG A 556 -17.44 -7.97 -17.15
CA ARG A 556 -18.44 -7.45 -18.07
C ARG A 556 -19.85 -7.68 -17.53
N ASP A 557 -20.16 -8.91 -17.11
CA ASP A 557 -21.49 -9.29 -16.67
C ASP A 557 -21.85 -8.62 -15.33
N ALA A 558 -20.86 -8.35 -14.46
CA ALA A 558 -21.07 -7.56 -13.25
C ALA A 558 -21.50 -6.12 -13.58
N ILE A 559 -20.82 -5.47 -14.52
CA ILE A 559 -21.15 -4.10 -14.96
C ILE A 559 -22.53 -4.09 -15.61
N LEU A 560 -22.80 -5.01 -16.53
CA LEU A 560 -24.07 -5.11 -17.25
C LEU A 560 -25.24 -5.39 -16.30
N TYR A 561 -25.03 -6.27 -15.30
CA TYR A 561 -26.03 -6.54 -14.26
C TYR A 561 -26.44 -5.27 -13.50
N VAL A 562 -25.47 -4.47 -13.06
CA VAL A 562 -25.73 -3.22 -12.32
C VAL A 562 -26.44 -2.20 -13.21
N HIS A 563 -26.00 -2.06 -14.47
CA HIS A 563 -26.64 -1.20 -15.46
C HIS A 563 -28.12 -1.59 -15.66
N ASP A 564 -28.37 -2.85 -15.99
CA ASP A 564 -29.72 -3.32 -16.33
C ASP A 564 -30.65 -3.33 -15.12
N ALA A 565 -30.15 -3.64 -13.92
CA ALA A 565 -30.91 -3.54 -12.68
C ALA A 565 -31.30 -2.09 -12.39
N THR A 566 -30.39 -1.13 -12.62
CA THR A 566 -30.68 0.31 -12.47
C THR A 566 -31.76 0.75 -13.43
N VAL A 567 -31.63 0.43 -14.73
CA VAL A 567 -32.60 0.79 -15.76
C VAL A 567 -33.97 0.17 -15.48
N ARG A 568 -34.03 -1.10 -15.09
CA ARG A 568 -35.30 -1.75 -14.69
C ARG A 568 -35.95 -1.03 -13.51
N GLY A 569 -35.18 -0.63 -12.50
CA GLY A 569 -35.71 0.10 -11.35
C GLY A 569 -36.20 1.50 -11.71
N MET A 570 -35.48 2.21 -12.59
CA MET A 570 -35.94 3.52 -13.16
C MET A 570 -37.26 3.37 -13.88
N ASN A 571 -37.42 2.36 -14.72
CA ASN A 571 -38.68 2.08 -15.46
C ASN A 571 -39.82 1.70 -14.52
N GLN A 572 -39.53 1.25 -13.29
CA GLN A 572 -40.52 1.00 -12.23
C GLN A 572 -40.78 2.24 -11.38
N GLY A 573 -40.20 3.39 -11.69
CA GLY A 573 -40.37 4.65 -10.94
C GLY A 573 -39.65 4.70 -9.60
N LYS A 574 -38.65 3.83 -9.35
CA LYS A 574 -37.86 3.88 -8.12
C LYS A 574 -36.86 5.03 -8.18
N ASP A 575 -36.74 5.72 -7.06
CA ASP A 575 -35.73 6.79 -6.89
C ASP A 575 -34.30 6.23 -6.76
N VAL A 576 -33.31 7.10 -7.02
CA VAL A 576 -31.90 6.73 -7.03
C VAL A 576 -31.43 6.19 -5.68
N TRP A 577 -31.90 6.75 -4.57
CA TRP A 577 -31.48 6.34 -3.22
C TRP A 577 -31.96 4.93 -2.86
N THR A 578 -33.16 4.59 -3.32
CA THR A 578 -33.72 3.23 -3.19
C THR A 578 -32.89 2.25 -3.98
N LEU A 579 -32.58 2.56 -5.25
CA LEU A 579 -31.77 1.68 -6.11
C LEU A 579 -30.34 1.50 -5.58
N MET A 580 -29.70 2.55 -5.06
CA MET A 580 -28.37 2.47 -4.43
C MET A 580 -28.34 1.51 -3.22
N ARG A 581 -29.46 1.36 -2.50
CA ARG A 581 -29.54 0.44 -1.36
C ARG A 581 -29.89 -0.99 -1.78
N GLU A 582 -30.75 -1.15 -2.77
CA GLU A 582 -31.28 -2.46 -3.16
C GLU A 582 -30.37 -3.24 -4.11
N ILE A 583 -29.72 -2.55 -5.05
CA ILE A 583 -28.90 -3.25 -6.06
C ILE A 583 -27.60 -3.72 -5.43
N LYS A 584 -27.40 -5.04 -5.48
CA LYS A 584 -26.19 -5.74 -5.06
C LYS A 584 -25.79 -6.73 -6.13
N LEU A 585 -24.50 -7.00 -6.27
CA LEU A 585 -24.04 -8.07 -7.15
C LEU A 585 -24.44 -9.43 -6.56
N PRO A 586 -24.87 -10.38 -7.40
CA PRO A 586 -24.96 -11.77 -6.98
C PRO A 586 -23.56 -12.34 -6.77
N ALA A 587 -23.45 -13.39 -5.93
CA ALA A 587 -22.15 -13.92 -5.49
C ALA A 587 -21.23 -14.35 -6.65
N GLU A 588 -21.79 -14.87 -7.72
CA GLU A 588 -21.08 -15.30 -8.93
C GLU A 588 -20.47 -14.14 -9.73
N LEU A 589 -21.01 -12.93 -9.56
CA LEU A 589 -20.54 -11.71 -10.22
C LEU A 589 -19.74 -10.79 -9.28
N GLU A 590 -19.48 -11.21 -8.05
CA GLU A 590 -18.76 -10.41 -7.06
C GLU A 590 -17.29 -10.17 -7.50
N VAL A 591 -16.93 -8.92 -7.73
CA VAL A 591 -15.58 -8.51 -8.18
C VAL A 591 -14.83 -7.63 -7.17
N GLY A 592 -15.44 -7.44 -5.99
CA GLY A 592 -14.90 -6.54 -4.95
C GLY A 592 -15.21 -5.07 -5.19
N GLU A 593 -15.08 -4.26 -4.15
CA GLU A 593 -15.39 -2.83 -4.16
C GLU A 593 -14.27 -1.99 -3.50
N SER A 594 -13.03 -2.39 -3.68
CA SER A 594 -11.88 -1.68 -3.09
C SER A 594 -11.60 -0.32 -3.76
N PHE A 595 -12.05 -0.12 -5.00
CA PHE A 595 -11.84 1.09 -5.80
C PHE A 595 -13.16 1.77 -6.18
N GLY A 596 -13.96 1.23 -7.13
CA GLY A 596 -15.33 1.65 -7.37
C GLY A 596 -16.31 0.90 -6.48
N THR A 597 -17.56 1.38 -6.41
CA THR A 597 -18.65 0.69 -5.72
C THR A 597 -19.89 0.54 -6.59
N VAL A 598 -20.62 -0.54 -6.37
CA VAL A 598 -21.94 -0.77 -7.04
C VAL A 598 -22.89 0.38 -6.76
N SER A 599 -22.96 0.84 -5.52
CA SER A 599 -23.83 1.93 -5.09
C SER A 599 -23.55 3.25 -5.82
N TRP A 600 -22.27 3.63 -5.99
CA TRP A 600 -21.91 4.83 -6.74
C TRP A 600 -22.16 4.66 -8.25
N ALA A 601 -21.93 3.46 -8.77
CA ALA A 601 -22.22 3.14 -10.16
C ALA A 601 -23.72 3.25 -10.49
N VAL A 602 -24.58 2.73 -9.59
CA VAL A 602 -26.04 2.91 -9.71
C VAL A 602 -26.40 4.39 -9.82
N ARG A 603 -25.80 5.24 -8.97
CA ARG A 603 -26.03 6.69 -9.05
C ARG A 603 -25.51 7.27 -10.35
N GLY A 604 -24.32 6.91 -10.79
CA GLY A 604 -23.73 7.38 -12.05
C GLY A 604 -24.59 7.00 -13.26
N ILE A 605 -25.09 5.77 -13.32
CA ILE A 605 -25.97 5.29 -14.38
C ILE A 605 -27.31 6.03 -14.33
N TYR A 606 -27.93 6.15 -13.15
CA TYR A 606 -29.21 6.85 -12.97
C TYR A 606 -29.13 8.31 -13.42
N GLU A 607 -28.17 9.08 -12.88
CA GLU A 607 -27.98 10.49 -13.21
C GLU A 607 -27.52 10.68 -14.67
N GLY A 608 -26.81 9.70 -15.24
CA GLY A 608 -26.44 9.69 -16.65
C GLY A 608 -27.66 9.69 -17.58
N TYR A 609 -28.70 8.96 -17.22
CA TYR A 609 -29.97 8.94 -18.00
C TYR A 609 -30.96 10.05 -17.60
N ALA A 610 -31.10 10.31 -16.29
CA ALA A 610 -32.09 11.26 -15.77
C ALA A 610 -31.59 12.72 -15.75
N GLY A 611 -30.28 12.92 -15.80
CA GLY A 611 -29.67 14.22 -15.48
C GLY A 611 -29.77 14.57 -14.00
N TRP A 612 -29.66 15.85 -13.68
CA TRP A 612 -29.62 16.32 -12.29
C TRP A 612 -30.99 16.47 -11.62
N PHE A 613 -32.08 16.52 -12.42
CA PHE A 613 -33.43 16.78 -11.92
C PHE A 613 -34.10 15.50 -11.43
N ASP A 614 -34.47 15.46 -10.15
CA ASP A 614 -35.03 14.31 -9.46
C ASP A 614 -36.58 14.26 -9.44
N GLY A 615 -37.26 15.18 -10.16
CA GLY A 615 -38.72 15.32 -10.14
C GLY A 615 -39.28 16.16 -9.01
N ASN A 616 -38.48 16.59 -8.05
CA ASN A 616 -38.94 17.49 -6.97
C ASN A 616 -38.90 18.94 -7.41
N ALA A 617 -40.08 19.57 -7.42
CA ALA A 617 -40.25 20.97 -7.88
C ALA A 617 -39.31 21.96 -7.13
N ALA A 618 -39.04 21.74 -5.85
CA ALA A 618 -38.15 22.62 -5.09
C ALA A 618 -36.70 22.62 -5.66
N ASN A 619 -36.26 21.50 -6.24
CA ASN A 619 -34.90 21.36 -6.79
C ASN A 619 -34.75 22.00 -8.18
N MET A 620 -35.84 22.52 -8.81
CA MET A 620 -35.74 23.35 -10.03
C MET A 620 -35.18 24.76 -9.75
N TYR A 621 -35.24 25.23 -8.52
CA TYR A 621 -34.83 26.57 -8.15
C TYR A 621 -33.38 26.59 -7.62
N PRO A 622 -32.68 27.71 -7.76
CA PRO A 622 -31.23 27.82 -7.38
C PRO A 622 -31.03 27.94 -5.86
N GLN A 623 -31.67 27.08 -5.09
CA GLN A 623 -31.61 27.08 -3.63
C GLN A 623 -31.31 25.67 -3.13
N PRO A 624 -30.25 25.47 -2.33
CA PRO A 624 -29.94 24.17 -1.77
C PRO A 624 -30.94 23.75 -0.69
N ALA A 625 -31.22 22.47 -0.53
CA ALA A 625 -32.10 21.94 0.50
C ALA A 625 -31.72 22.38 1.92
N GLY A 626 -30.44 22.65 2.16
CA GLY A 626 -29.96 23.16 3.45
C GLY A 626 -30.36 24.60 3.82
N LEU A 627 -30.97 25.34 2.91
CA LEU A 627 -31.44 26.71 3.18
C LEU A 627 -32.43 26.76 4.35
N ILE A 628 -33.17 25.68 4.59
CA ILE A 628 -34.14 25.60 5.70
C ILE A 628 -33.52 25.23 7.05
N TYR A 629 -32.23 24.90 7.11
CA TYR A 629 -31.59 24.45 8.36
C TYR A 629 -31.66 25.45 9.49
N PRO A 630 -31.46 26.77 9.29
CA PRO A 630 -31.64 27.76 10.35
C PRO A 630 -33.06 27.77 10.93
N GLU A 631 -34.08 27.57 10.08
CA GLU A 631 -35.46 27.50 10.52
C GLU A 631 -35.74 26.21 11.32
N LEU A 632 -35.22 25.06 10.90
CA LEU A 632 -35.32 23.83 11.67
C LEU A 632 -34.63 23.94 13.03
N VAL A 633 -33.46 24.58 13.09
CA VAL A 633 -32.74 24.86 14.33
C VAL A 633 -33.50 25.78 15.23
N ARG A 634 -34.13 26.83 14.69
CA ARG A 634 -34.99 27.75 15.46
C ARG A 634 -36.19 27.06 16.06
N LEU A 635 -36.82 26.11 15.35
CA LEU A 635 -38.00 25.37 15.79
C LEU A 635 -37.69 24.29 16.86
N ALA A 636 -36.59 23.54 16.68
CA ALA A 636 -36.25 22.38 17.48
C ALA A 636 -35.12 22.62 18.52
N GLY A 637 -34.34 23.68 18.34
CA GLY A 637 -33.16 23.99 19.17
C GLY A 637 -31.90 23.21 18.71
N SER A 638 -30.80 23.94 18.50
CA SER A 638 -29.51 23.38 18.04
C SER A 638 -28.98 22.29 18.96
N ASP A 639 -29.02 22.56 20.28
CA ASP A 639 -28.57 21.61 21.30
C ASP A 639 -29.39 20.30 21.31
N ALA A 640 -30.70 20.38 21.12
CA ALA A 640 -31.55 19.17 21.10
C ALA A 640 -31.25 18.30 19.90
N ILE A 641 -31.12 18.90 18.69
CA ILE A 641 -30.76 18.21 17.47
C ILE A 641 -29.34 17.63 17.61
N GLY A 642 -28.37 18.41 18.13
CA GLY A 642 -26.99 17.97 18.32
C GLY A 642 -26.87 16.79 19.30
N ARG A 643 -27.60 16.81 20.44
CA ARG A 643 -27.66 15.66 21.37
C ARG A 643 -28.27 14.44 20.71
N ARG A 644 -29.34 14.60 19.94
CA ARG A 644 -29.95 13.47 19.21
C ARG A 644 -28.97 12.89 18.16
N ALA A 645 -28.24 13.72 17.45
CA ALA A 645 -27.18 13.27 16.53
C ALA A 645 -26.11 12.45 17.26
N LEU A 646 -25.65 12.91 18.44
CA LEU A 646 -24.67 12.20 19.24
C LEU A 646 -25.19 10.84 19.75
N GLU A 647 -26.45 10.78 20.14
CA GLU A 647 -27.15 9.55 20.55
C GLU A 647 -27.19 8.54 19.35
N LEU A 648 -27.57 8.99 18.15
CA LEU A 648 -27.58 8.15 16.95
C LEU A 648 -26.20 7.59 16.66
N ALA A 649 -25.15 8.42 16.76
CA ALA A 649 -23.78 7.95 16.59
C ALA A 649 -23.39 6.88 17.62
N LYS A 650 -23.75 7.07 18.89
CA LYS A 650 -23.51 6.07 19.96
C LYS A 650 -24.25 4.75 19.70
N ASN A 651 -25.42 4.82 19.10
CA ASN A 651 -26.23 3.65 18.75
C ASN A 651 -25.84 3.01 17.40
N GLY A 652 -24.78 3.52 16.74
CA GLY A 652 -24.25 2.97 15.50
C GLY A 652 -24.91 3.49 14.21
N ASP A 653 -25.93 4.36 14.31
CA ASP A 653 -26.54 5.06 13.16
C ASP A 653 -25.70 6.27 12.77
N ALA A 654 -24.60 6.00 12.07
CA ALA A 654 -23.66 7.03 11.63
C ALA A 654 -24.27 7.99 10.59
N LEU A 655 -25.10 7.49 9.66
CA LEU A 655 -25.68 8.32 8.60
C LEU A 655 -26.75 9.26 9.16
N GLY A 656 -27.62 8.77 10.05
CA GLY A 656 -28.57 9.61 10.77
C GLY A 656 -27.89 10.70 11.59
N ALA A 657 -26.82 10.34 12.30
CA ALA A 657 -25.99 11.28 13.05
C ALA A 657 -25.37 12.37 12.17
N LEU A 658 -24.80 12.01 11.02
CA LEU A 658 -24.25 12.99 10.06
C LEU A 658 -25.31 13.94 9.55
N ARG A 659 -26.49 13.44 9.15
CA ARG A 659 -27.59 14.26 8.62
C ARG A 659 -28.09 15.28 9.64
N LEU A 660 -28.31 14.85 10.91
CA LEU A 660 -28.71 15.78 11.96
C LEU A 660 -27.58 16.78 12.30
N SER A 661 -26.33 16.35 12.29
CA SER A 661 -25.19 17.26 12.46
C SER A 661 -25.12 18.30 11.34
N ASP A 662 -25.38 17.91 10.08
CA ASP A 662 -25.41 18.83 8.94
C ASP A 662 -26.49 19.91 9.10
N VAL A 663 -27.66 19.58 9.68
CA VAL A 663 -28.73 20.55 9.99
C VAL A 663 -28.24 21.62 10.97
N VAL A 664 -27.62 21.20 12.08
CA VAL A 664 -27.11 22.13 13.07
C VAL A 664 -25.94 22.96 12.53
N LEU A 665 -24.96 22.31 11.92
CA LEU A 665 -23.75 22.97 11.42
C LEU A 665 -24.00 23.86 10.22
N GLY A 666 -25.07 23.62 9.46
CA GLY A 666 -25.52 24.52 8.41
C GLY A 666 -26.12 25.84 8.93
N ALA A 667 -26.62 25.86 10.17
CA ALA A 667 -27.10 27.06 10.82
C ALA A 667 -26.02 27.68 11.75
N GLU A 668 -25.32 26.84 12.49
CA GLU A 668 -24.34 27.19 13.53
C GLU A 668 -23.02 26.38 13.28
N PRO A 669 -22.12 26.85 12.38
CA PRO A 669 -20.95 26.06 11.95
C PRO A 669 -19.98 25.63 13.07
N SER A 670 -19.99 26.35 14.19
CA SER A 670 -19.12 26.10 15.35
C SER A 670 -19.85 25.43 16.51
N HIS A 671 -20.99 24.77 16.31
CA HIS A 671 -21.75 24.17 17.40
C HIS A 671 -21.06 22.91 17.98
N PRO A 672 -20.62 22.91 19.26
CA PRO A 672 -19.70 21.90 19.78
C PRO A 672 -20.30 20.48 19.84
N ILE A 673 -21.58 20.37 20.24
CA ILE A 673 -22.23 19.07 20.33
C ILE A 673 -22.40 18.46 18.93
N ALA A 674 -22.78 19.25 17.94
CA ALA A 674 -22.95 18.79 16.57
C ALA A 674 -21.60 18.41 15.92
N LEU A 675 -20.53 19.15 16.17
CA LEU A 675 -19.19 18.78 15.72
C LEU A 675 -18.72 17.46 16.35
N ASN A 676 -18.96 17.25 17.64
CA ASN A 676 -18.62 15.98 18.29
C ASN A 676 -19.46 14.80 17.76
N ALA A 677 -20.76 15.03 17.50
CA ALA A 677 -21.63 14.01 16.89
C ALA A 677 -21.14 13.66 15.46
N ARG A 678 -20.80 14.69 14.66
CA ARG A 678 -20.23 14.51 13.31
C ARG A 678 -18.92 13.72 13.35
N LEU A 679 -18.01 14.07 14.25
CA LEU A 679 -16.73 13.37 14.40
C LEU A 679 -16.93 11.90 14.77
N ALA A 680 -17.81 11.61 15.72
CA ALA A 680 -18.14 10.24 16.13
C ALA A 680 -18.71 9.44 14.94
N ALA A 681 -19.65 10.01 14.20
CA ALA A 681 -20.26 9.38 13.04
C ALA A 681 -19.25 9.10 11.91
N LEU A 682 -18.39 10.06 11.59
CA LEU A 682 -17.34 9.89 10.58
C LEU A 682 -16.35 8.78 10.97
N LYS A 683 -15.94 8.71 12.24
CA LYS A 683 -15.06 7.65 12.75
C LYS A 683 -15.72 6.27 12.67
N LEU A 684 -17.03 6.16 12.90
CA LEU A 684 -17.77 4.91 12.72
C LEU A 684 -17.80 4.46 11.25
N LEU A 685 -18.06 5.37 10.32
CA LEU A 685 -18.02 5.07 8.89
C LEU A 685 -16.62 4.68 8.45
N ARG A 686 -15.61 5.43 8.90
CA ARG A 686 -14.21 5.14 8.56
C ARG A 686 -13.76 3.75 9.02
N LYS A 687 -14.21 3.32 10.20
CA LYS A 687 -13.93 1.98 10.73
C LYS A 687 -14.53 0.87 9.84
N LYS A 688 -15.67 1.12 9.19
CA LYS A 688 -16.37 0.14 8.34
C LYS A 688 -15.91 0.17 6.88
N SER A 689 -15.27 1.26 6.47
CA SER A 689 -14.88 1.46 5.07
C SER A 689 -13.73 0.51 4.68
N VAL A 690 -13.94 -0.26 3.62
CA VAL A 690 -12.94 -1.10 2.94
C VAL A 690 -12.51 -0.51 1.59
N ASN A 691 -13.20 0.54 1.13
CA ASN A 691 -12.92 1.23 -0.11
C ASN A 691 -11.87 2.33 0.12
N GLY A 692 -10.77 2.30 -0.65
CA GLY A 692 -9.66 3.23 -0.46
C GLY A 692 -10.03 4.70 -0.73
N ILE A 693 -10.90 4.96 -1.71
CA ILE A 693 -11.37 6.32 -2.03
C ILE A 693 -12.28 6.84 -0.91
N GLU A 694 -13.28 6.06 -0.50
CA GLU A 694 -14.17 6.40 0.61
C GLU A 694 -13.38 6.71 1.88
N ALA A 695 -12.43 5.84 2.23
CA ALA A 695 -11.59 5.99 3.40
C ALA A 695 -10.88 7.35 3.43
N ARG A 696 -10.27 7.78 2.33
CA ARG A 696 -9.53 9.05 2.23
C ARG A 696 -10.45 10.26 2.33
N TRP A 697 -11.65 10.22 1.75
CA TRP A 697 -12.65 11.26 1.89
C TRP A 697 -13.20 11.35 3.32
N LEU A 698 -13.38 10.22 4.00
CA LEU A 698 -13.75 10.19 5.42
C LEU A 698 -12.63 10.76 6.30
N ASP A 699 -11.38 10.37 6.07
CA ASP A 699 -10.21 10.91 6.78
C ASP A 699 -10.07 12.42 6.59
N HIS A 700 -10.31 12.94 5.39
CA HIS A 700 -10.35 14.37 5.12
C HIS A 700 -11.44 15.07 5.94
N SER A 701 -12.66 14.51 5.95
CA SER A 701 -13.78 15.06 6.72
C SER A 701 -13.55 15.01 8.24
N ILE A 702 -12.89 13.96 8.73
CA ILE A 702 -12.47 13.84 10.13
C ILE A 702 -11.49 14.96 10.48
N ARG A 703 -10.43 15.17 9.68
CA ARG A 703 -9.44 16.24 9.92
C ARG A 703 -10.07 17.63 9.95
N LEU A 704 -10.99 17.94 9.02
CA LEU A 704 -11.71 19.21 9.01
C LEU A 704 -12.54 19.41 10.28
N THR A 705 -13.23 18.37 10.75
CA THR A 705 -14.06 18.43 11.96
C THR A 705 -13.20 18.57 13.23
N GLU A 706 -12.06 17.87 13.30
CA GLU A 706 -11.11 17.97 14.41
C GLU A 706 -10.45 19.37 14.45
N SER A 707 -10.12 19.94 13.29
CA SER A 707 -9.60 21.32 13.19
C SER A 707 -10.62 22.35 13.69
N ALA A 708 -11.89 22.20 13.34
CA ALA A 708 -12.96 23.10 13.83
C ALA A 708 -13.10 23.02 15.36
N LEU A 709 -13.09 21.83 15.95
CA LEU A 709 -13.11 21.63 17.40
C LEU A 709 -11.87 22.22 18.10
N GLY A 710 -10.68 22.07 17.49
CA GLY A 710 -9.43 22.62 18.01
C GLY A 710 -9.43 24.15 18.03
N ALA A 711 -9.92 24.80 16.96
CA ALA A 711 -10.05 26.25 16.88
C ALA A 711 -10.96 26.83 17.99
N MET A 712 -12.06 26.16 18.28
CA MET A 712 -12.96 26.58 19.40
C MET A 712 -12.27 26.48 20.77
N SER A 713 -11.50 25.41 20.99
CA SER A 713 -10.78 25.22 22.26
C SER A 713 -9.67 26.28 22.47
N ALA A 714 -9.10 26.79 21.38
CA ALA A 714 -8.10 27.86 21.42
C ALA A 714 -8.72 29.25 21.68
N GLN A 715 -9.95 29.49 21.20
CA GLN A 715 -10.69 30.74 21.44
C GLN A 715 -11.30 30.82 22.86
N ALA A 716 -11.49 29.70 23.52
CA ALA A 716 -12.03 29.61 24.89
C ALA A 716 -10.96 29.74 25.99
N LYS A 717 -9.67 29.77 25.62
CA LYS A 717 -8.51 30.04 26.48
C LYS A 717 -8.04 31.49 26.32
#